data_a8c498379a0061f2e0ca2d8d0bb3c959
#
_entry.id   a8c498379a0061f2e0ca2d8d0bb3c959
#
_cell.length_a   1.000
_cell.length_b   1.000
_cell.length_c   1.000
_cell.angle_alpha   90.00
_cell.angle_beta   90.00
_cell.angle_gamma   90.00
#
_symmetry.space_group_name_H-M   'P 1'
#
loop_
_entity.id
_entity.type
_entity.pdbx_description
1 polymer ?
#
loop_
_entity_poly.entity_id
_entity_poly.type
_entity_poly.pdbx_seq_one_letter_code
_entity_poly.pdbx_strand_id
1 'polypeptide(L)'
;VADGNQXXXXCLGIPGASMFKPNMADKLQDLKVYIHQEPDQGGQTFLQKVTEGLIKGGFIGKVYKFQCSAIGGHKDPSELYMELGAEKAGQKILKLLEGAKEIDLSKPETAVPEAISGAPVNLRQPEGWIYSDQGISHIDEKTYGPVLVCRTPIILTQRLKSLETGEEKIEIAFKRDGEWKTAIFPRSTIFTSKSITTLADLGCTVTSENAKMLVRFLSALEAENIDIIQKSDATSTFGWQPGKRFIPGHDKGIVLDIDPSQRGMAAAYCKTGSLEGWIETMKPHRERDTFRFILAASFAAPLLRIIKQRIFFVYNWGNSKGGKTAGLKAALSAWGDPERLMVNFNATQVGLERTAAFYCDLPLGIDERQLAGKNQDSLEKIVYMISSGTGKIRGAKGGGLQTTSQWRTVALATGEEPLSTETTQTGVSSRVLEIYGGPFDSEQQAGLMHQQCMENFGYAGPEFVRRLFQVTESSIQEKYSDMLKYVNGIAKGKSGSHIAGISAVALADAMIDTWIFSEDAPAAEDEPEGQEKSLEIKPESWERAKRMAESILKAQIDSEAADVNENAVQFITDWVLSNKGYFGEKAIGTCLGDINESASIAWIYPSLLTEALKKAGFSPRKTLKYMADRGILKMDKDGKHMSVQRRFNGAKTRMIEIHMEGDNEDDVESAADDFEPISKEVEEALPF
;
A
#
# COMPACT_ATOMS: atom_id res chain seq x y z
N VAL A 1 16.45 -27.16 62.24
CA VAL A 1 16.67 -28.53 61.80
C VAL A 1 15.89 -29.45 62.72
N ALA A 2 15.06 -30.29 62.19
CA ALA A 2 14.31 -31.24 62.98
C ALA A 2 14.93 -32.60 62.82
N ASP A 3 15.28 -33.14 63.89
CA ASP A 3 15.51 -34.55 64.00
C ASP A 3 14.18 -35.24 64.34
N GLY A 4 14.03 -36.50 64.05
CA GLY A 4 12.76 -37.25 64.03
C GLY A 4 11.69 -36.98 65.10
N ASN A 5 12.01 -36.29 66.19
CA ASN A 5 11.08 -35.92 67.25
C ASN A 5 11.10 -34.42 67.57
N GLN A 6 11.92 -33.57 66.96
CA GLN A 6 11.96 -32.09 67.19
C GLN A 6 12.34 -31.30 65.92
N UNK A 7 11.90 -30.25 65.47
CA UNK A 7 12.03 -29.54 64.44
C UNK A 7 13.02 -28.60 64.61
N UNK A 8 13.72 -28.58 64.21
CA UNK A 8 14.48 -27.70 64.31
C UNK A 8 14.44 -27.03 63.19
N UNK A 9 14.13 -26.33 63.05
CA UNK A 9 14.04 -25.56 62.13
C UNK A 9 15.15 -24.73 62.09
N UNK A 10 15.75 -24.75 61.46
CA UNK A 10 16.66 -23.93 61.26
C UNK A 10 16.22 -22.96 60.48
N CYS A 11 16.10 -21.83 60.76
CA CYS A 11 15.75 -20.65 60.00
C CYS A 11 17.02 -19.97 59.48
N LEU A 12 17.13 -19.83 58.14
CA LEU A 12 18.21 -19.14 57.48
C LEU A 12 17.71 -17.78 56.98
N GLY A 13 18.15 -16.71 57.60
CA GLY A 13 17.89 -15.35 57.18
C GLY A 13 18.82 -14.95 56.02
N ILE A 14 18.26 -14.56 54.91
CA ILE A 14 19.04 -14.09 53.75
C ILE A 14 18.76 -12.58 53.58
N PRO A 15 19.78 -11.70 53.68
CA PRO A 15 19.59 -10.24 53.74
C PRO A 15 19.01 -9.59 52.49
N GLY A 16 18.91 -10.30 51.39
CA GLY A 16 18.31 -9.74 50.12
C GLY A 16 18.01 -10.83 49.11
N ALA A 17 17.07 -10.60 48.26
CA ALA A 17 16.55 -11.56 47.29
C ALA A 17 17.64 -12.22 46.42
N SER A 18 18.69 -11.50 46.08
CA SER A 18 19.80 -11.98 45.21
C SER A 18 20.99 -12.55 45.98
N MET A 19 20.93 -12.66 47.29
CA MET A 19 22.08 -13.07 48.13
C MET A 19 22.21 -14.61 48.30
N PHE A 20 21.23 -15.40 47.86
CA PHE A 20 21.33 -16.85 47.88
C PHE A 20 22.25 -17.31 46.74
N LYS A 21 23.35 -17.99 47.08
CA LYS A 21 24.36 -18.46 46.12
C LYS A 21 24.26 -19.97 45.92
N PRO A 22 24.55 -20.47 44.71
CA PRO A 22 24.47 -21.92 44.42
C PRO A 22 25.24 -22.81 45.41
N ASN A 23 26.43 -22.39 45.90
CA ASN A 23 27.19 -23.13 46.91
C ASN A 23 26.49 -23.25 48.29
N MET A 24 25.46 -22.48 48.53
CA MET A 24 24.63 -22.64 49.75
C MET A 24 23.75 -23.89 49.67
N ALA A 25 23.45 -24.39 48.46
CA ALA A 25 22.68 -25.61 48.25
C ALA A 25 23.35 -26.83 48.86
N ASP A 26 24.69 -26.86 48.84
CA ASP A 26 25.46 -27.98 49.42
C ASP A 26 25.16 -28.19 50.91
N LYS A 27 24.89 -27.09 51.64
CA LYS A 27 24.59 -27.11 53.10
C LYS A 27 23.14 -27.50 53.39
N LEU A 28 22.30 -27.56 52.37
CA LEU A 28 20.88 -27.84 52.49
C LEU A 28 20.52 -29.23 51.95
N GLN A 29 21.51 -29.99 51.40
CA GLN A 29 21.27 -31.37 50.98
C GLN A 29 20.73 -32.21 52.13
N ASP A 30 19.84 -33.11 51.82
CA ASP A 30 19.14 -33.98 52.82
C ASP A 30 18.11 -33.27 53.69
N LEU A 31 17.87 -31.95 53.50
CA LEU A 31 16.88 -31.20 54.24
C LEU A 31 15.62 -30.91 53.40
N LYS A 32 14.51 -30.74 54.06
CA LYS A 32 13.31 -30.13 53.45
C LYS A 32 13.44 -28.60 53.57
N VAL A 33 13.43 -27.92 52.45
CA VAL A 33 13.59 -26.48 52.40
C VAL A 33 12.21 -25.82 52.29
N TYR A 34 11.89 -24.92 53.21
CA TYR A 34 10.64 -24.11 53.15
C TYR A 34 11.02 -22.66 52.92
N ILE A 35 10.49 -22.06 51.84
CA ILE A 35 10.78 -20.69 51.44
C ILE A 35 9.58 -19.83 51.83
N HIS A 36 9.80 -18.83 52.65
CA HIS A 36 8.76 -17.81 52.94
C HIS A 36 8.71 -16.84 51.76
N GLN A 37 7.53 -16.66 51.20
CA GLN A 37 7.30 -15.72 50.09
C GLN A 37 6.45 -14.55 50.64
N GLU A 38 7.00 -13.35 50.71
CA GLU A 38 6.25 -12.13 51.02
C GLU A 38 5.24 -11.84 49.93
N PRO A 39 4.09 -11.18 50.20
CA PRO A 39 3.03 -10.93 49.24
C PRO A 39 3.32 -9.75 48.30
N ASP A 40 4.57 -9.44 48.06
CA ASP A 40 5.01 -8.36 47.16
C ASP A 40 5.99 -8.88 46.12
N GLN A 41 6.43 -7.98 45.23
CA GLN A 41 7.35 -8.31 44.14
C GLN A 41 8.73 -8.78 44.68
N GLY A 42 9.15 -8.24 45.85
CA GLY A 42 10.37 -8.67 46.52
C GLY A 42 10.31 -10.14 46.92
N GLY A 43 9.16 -10.59 47.48
CA GLY A 43 8.94 -11.98 47.83
C GLY A 43 8.92 -12.92 46.62
N GLN A 44 8.39 -12.49 45.51
CA GLN A 44 8.41 -13.26 44.25
C GLN A 44 9.84 -13.41 43.74
N THR A 45 10.60 -12.31 43.67
CA THR A 45 12.00 -12.31 43.25
C THR A 45 12.85 -13.17 44.19
N PHE A 46 12.62 -13.11 45.51
CA PHE A 46 13.30 -13.93 46.51
C PHE A 46 13.06 -15.41 46.25
N LEU A 47 11.81 -15.81 46.09
CA LEU A 47 11.42 -17.19 45.81
C LEU A 47 12.13 -17.70 44.54
N GLN A 48 12.09 -16.92 43.47
CA GLN A 48 12.73 -17.28 42.19
C GLN A 48 14.24 -17.44 42.36
N LYS A 49 14.93 -16.47 42.96
CA LYS A 49 16.37 -16.48 43.09
C LYS A 49 16.88 -17.65 43.97
N VAL A 50 16.16 -17.96 45.04
CA VAL A 50 16.46 -19.09 45.90
C VAL A 50 16.27 -20.40 45.11
N THR A 51 15.18 -20.53 44.37
CA THR A 51 14.87 -21.72 43.55
C THR A 51 15.95 -21.91 42.47
N GLU A 52 16.30 -20.84 41.74
CA GLU A 52 17.37 -20.86 40.74
C GLU A 52 18.73 -21.28 41.34
N GLY A 53 19.04 -20.73 42.54
CA GLY A 53 20.28 -21.05 43.25
C GLY A 53 20.33 -22.52 43.69
N LEU A 54 19.21 -23.06 44.18
CA LEU A 54 19.08 -24.47 44.53
C LEU A 54 19.30 -25.37 43.29
N ILE A 55 18.68 -25.07 42.17
CA ILE A 55 18.84 -25.81 40.93
C ILE A 55 20.30 -25.75 40.44
N LYS A 56 20.88 -24.55 40.39
CA LYS A 56 22.29 -24.35 39.95
C LYS A 56 23.29 -25.04 40.89
N GLY A 57 22.95 -25.13 42.17
CA GLY A 57 23.76 -25.80 43.18
C GLY A 57 23.51 -27.31 43.28
N GLY A 58 22.71 -27.89 42.37
CA GLY A 58 22.47 -29.35 42.34
C GLY A 58 21.66 -29.88 43.52
N PHE A 59 20.78 -29.11 44.11
CA PHE A 59 19.95 -29.54 45.24
C PHE A 59 18.92 -30.58 44.79
N ILE A 60 18.85 -31.70 45.48
CA ILE A 60 17.98 -32.85 45.15
C ILE A 60 16.84 -33.08 46.15
N GLY A 61 16.79 -32.29 47.21
CA GLY A 61 15.77 -32.39 48.24
C GLY A 61 14.43 -31.76 47.82
N LYS A 62 13.45 -31.84 48.70
CA LYS A 62 12.13 -31.24 48.49
C LYS A 62 12.10 -29.78 48.94
N VAL A 63 11.50 -28.93 48.09
CA VAL A 63 11.33 -27.49 48.39
C VAL A 63 9.85 -27.16 48.48
N TYR A 64 9.50 -26.33 49.40
CA TYR A 64 8.11 -25.90 49.64
C TYR A 64 8.05 -24.37 49.77
N LYS A 65 6.93 -23.77 49.38
CA LYS A 65 6.67 -22.35 49.63
C LYS A 65 5.47 -22.13 50.54
N PHE A 66 5.54 -21.07 51.38
CA PHE A 66 4.47 -20.67 52.27
C PHE A 66 4.42 -19.15 52.39
N GLN A 67 3.28 -18.60 52.83
CA GLN A 67 3.07 -17.17 53.02
C GLN A 67 2.40 -16.89 54.35
N CYS A 68 2.96 -15.97 55.14
CA CYS A 68 2.35 -15.53 56.38
C CYS A 68 1.03 -14.77 56.18
N SER A 69 0.87 -14.15 55.02
CA SER A 69 -0.37 -13.46 54.62
C SER A 69 -1.61 -14.37 54.60
N ALA A 70 -1.43 -15.67 54.50
CA ALA A 70 -2.52 -16.64 54.60
C ALA A 70 -3.15 -16.69 56.01
N ILE A 71 -2.51 -16.05 56.99
CA ILE A 71 -3.01 -15.97 58.37
C ILE A 71 -3.12 -14.51 58.77
N GLY A 72 -4.31 -13.93 58.67
CA GLY A 72 -4.59 -12.58 59.16
C GLY A 72 -3.92 -11.46 58.37
N GLY A 73 -3.32 -11.73 57.19
CA GLY A 73 -2.74 -10.71 56.31
C GLY A 73 -1.33 -10.22 56.69
N HIS A 74 -0.65 -10.89 57.60
CA HIS A 74 0.70 -10.50 58.04
C HIS A 74 1.71 -10.65 56.87
N LYS A 75 2.55 -9.65 56.72
CA LYS A 75 3.53 -9.64 55.60
C LYS A 75 4.61 -10.71 55.80
N ASP A 76 5.15 -10.83 57.01
CA ASP A 76 6.28 -11.70 57.31
C ASP A 76 6.19 -12.36 58.72
N PRO A 77 7.07 -13.32 59.02
CA PRO A 77 7.13 -13.96 60.34
C PRO A 77 7.39 -12.97 61.49
N SER A 78 8.12 -11.89 61.28
CA SER A 78 8.42 -10.89 62.30
C SER A 78 7.17 -10.14 62.76
N GLU A 79 6.35 -9.75 61.75
CA GLU A 79 5.07 -9.08 62.01
C GLU A 79 4.13 -10.00 62.77
N LEU A 80 4.08 -11.28 62.38
CA LEU A 80 3.27 -12.28 63.09
C LEU A 80 3.77 -12.48 64.53
N TYR A 81 5.08 -12.48 64.75
CA TYR A 81 5.69 -12.57 66.07
C TYR A 81 5.38 -11.38 66.98
N MET A 82 5.49 -10.18 66.41
CA MET A 82 5.23 -8.94 67.16
C MET A 82 3.79 -8.85 67.65
N GLU A 83 2.83 -9.39 66.87
CA GLU A 83 1.41 -9.37 67.27
C GLU A 83 1.02 -10.46 68.26
N LEU A 84 1.56 -11.71 68.04
CA LEU A 84 1.05 -12.89 68.76
C LEU A 84 1.99 -13.44 69.84
N GLY A 85 3.21 -12.99 69.88
CA GLY A 85 4.27 -13.55 70.73
C GLY A 85 4.82 -14.86 70.24
N ALA A 86 5.94 -15.33 70.83
CA ALA A 86 6.74 -16.46 70.33
C ALA A 86 5.94 -17.76 70.18
N GLU A 87 5.23 -18.16 71.23
CA GLU A 87 4.52 -19.43 71.25
C GLU A 87 3.41 -19.55 70.21
N LYS A 88 2.52 -18.57 70.17
CA LYS A 88 1.36 -18.53 69.25
C LYS A 88 1.82 -18.36 67.79
N ALA A 89 2.80 -17.48 67.54
CA ALA A 89 3.36 -17.29 66.21
C ALA A 89 4.02 -18.60 65.73
N GLY A 90 4.81 -19.27 66.60
CA GLY A 90 5.43 -20.55 66.26
C GLY A 90 4.41 -21.63 65.87
N GLN A 91 3.32 -21.76 66.66
CA GLN A 91 2.26 -22.71 66.36
C GLN A 91 1.59 -22.42 65.02
N LYS A 92 1.34 -21.15 64.73
CA LYS A 92 0.76 -20.77 63.44
C LYS A 92 1.69 -21.01 62.26
N ILE A 93 2.99 -20.71 62.40
CA ILE A 93 3.99 -20.98 61.36
C ILE A 93 4.09 -22.52 61.12
N LEU A 94 4.15 -23.34 62.14
CA LEU A 94 4.20 -24.80 61.99
C LEU A 94 2.98 -25.30 61.18
N LYS A 95 1.80 -24.77 61.47
CA LYS A 95 0.59 -25.13 60.71
C LYS A 95 0.65 -24.67 59.23
N LEU A 96 1.28 -23.52 58.96
CA LEU A 96 1.53 -23.05 57.57
C LEU A 96 2.52 -24.00 56.87
N LEU A 97 3.55 -24.46 57.53
CA LEU A 97 4.54 -25.40 56.94
C LEU A 97 3.91 -26.75 56.60
N GLU A 98 2.95 -27.25 57.40
CA GLU A 98 2.17 -28.46 57.12
C GLU A 98 1.36 -28.34 55.83
N GLY A 99 0.82 -27.12 55.55
CA GLY A 99 0.06 -26.84 54.35
C GLY A 99 0.87 -26.24 53.21
N ALA A 100 2.19 -26.19 53.33
CA ALA A 100 3.06 -25.53 52.32
C ALA A 100 3.04 -26.25 50.98
N LYS A 101 3.01 -25.47 49.90
CA LYS A 101 2.94 -25.99 48.53
C LYS A 101 4.33 -26.43 48.03
N GLU A 102 4.46 -27.69 47.61
CA GLU A 102 5.70 -28.22 47.04
C GLU A 102 6.03 -27.52 45.75
N ILE A 103 7.31 -27.19 45.53
CA ILE A 103 7.87 -26.61 44.33
C ILE A 103 8.61 -27.70 43.56
N ASP A 104 8.22 -27.94 42.33
CA ASP A 104 8.89 -28.92 41.45
C ASP A 104 10.12 -28.24 40.81
N LEU A 105 11.31 -28.56 41.31
CA LEU A 105 12.58 -28.03 40.82
C LEU A 105 12.91 -28.48 39.39
N SER A 106 12.28 -29.56 38.90
CA SER A 106 12.51 -30.03 37.52
C SER A 106 11.77 -29.18 36.50
N LYS A 107 10.77 -28.43 36.97
CA LYS A 107 10.00 -27.46 36.17
C LYS A 107 10.14 -26.11 36.85
N PRO A 108 11.22 -25.37 36.61
CA PRO A 108 11.30 -24.04 37.17
C PRO A 108 10.02 -23.28 36.77
N GLU A 109 9.26 -22.86 37.75
CA GLU A 109 8.22 -21.86 37.53
C GLU A 109 8.94 -20.63 36.93
N THR A 110 9.01 -20.57 35.61
CA THR A 110 9.37 -19.35 34.92
C THR A 110 8.19 -18.39 35.13
N ALA A 111 8.10 -17.86 36.31
CA ALA A 111 7.29 -16.67 36.52
C ALA A 111 7.98 -15.59 35.71
N VAL A 112 7.46 -15.34 34.52
CA VAL A 112 7.78 -14.11 33.81
C VAL A 112 7.51 -12.98 34.83
N PRO A 113 8.51 -12.19 35.22
CA PRO A 113 8.28 -11.11 36.16
C PRO A 113 7.08 -10.30 35.69
N GLU A 114 6.18 -9.95 36.57
CA GLU A 114 5.04 -9.12 36.19
C GLU A 114 5.54 -7.93 35.38
N ALA A 115 4.97 -7.79 34.19
CA ALA A 115 5.26 -6.67 33.34
C ALA A 115 5.07 -5.35 34.10
N ILE A 116 5.81 -4.36 33.74
CA ILE A 116 5.50 -2.98 34.08
C ILE A 116 3.99 -2.77 33.75
N SER A 117 3.27 -2.24 34.70
CA SER A 117 1.81 -2.11 34.61
C SER A 117 1.33 -1.67 33.22
N GLY A 118 0.53 -2.53 32.57
CA GLY A 118 -0.03 -2.30 31.25
C GLY A 118 0.97 -2.42 30.09
N ALA A 119 2.17 -2.99 30.31
CA ALA A 119 3.15 -3.19 29.22
C ALA A 119 2.56 -4.11 28.14
N PRO A 120 2.76 -3.77 26.85
CA PRO A 120 2.20 -4.58 25.74
C PRO A 120 2.81 -5.99 25.60
N VAL A 121 4.00 -6.20 26.15
CA VAL A 121 4.69 -7.50 26.14
C VAL A 121 5.38 -7.72 27.49
N ASN A 122 5.28 -8.93 28.00
CA ASN A 122 5.97 -9.34 29.22
C ASN A 122 7.34 -9.93 28.88
N LEU A 123 8.40 -9.23 29.22
CA LEU A 123 9.77 -9.63 28.94
C LEU A 123 10.50 -10.01 30.21
N ARG A 124 11.41 -11.00 30.11
CA ARG A 124 12.35 -11.37 31.18
C ARG A 124 13.30 -10.21 31.44
N GLN A 125 13.58 -9.93 32.68
CA GLN A 125 14.52 -8.86 33.08
C GLN A 125 15.97 -9.36 32.88
N PRO A 126 16.80 -8.65 32.12
CA PRO A 126 18.20 -9.06 31.96
C PRO A 126 18.99 -8.97 33.26
N GLU A 127 19.95 -9.86 33.46
CA GLU A 127 20.80 -9.85 34.65
C GLU A 127 21.57 -8.52 34.78
N GLY A 128 21.60 -7.98 36.00
CA GLY A 128 22.26 -6.71 36.31
C GLY A 128 21.44 -5.46 35.96
N TRP A 129 20.20 -5.64 35.53
CA TRP A 129 19.30 -4.53 35.20
C TRP A 129 18.02 -4.59 36.00
N ILE A 130 17.43 -3.44 36.25
CA ILE A 130 16.08 -3.30 36.82
C ILE A 130 15.29 -2.40 35.88
N TYR A 131 14.13 -2.84 35.41
CA TYR A 131 13.19 -1.96 34.75
C TYR A 131 11.82 -2.06 35.40
N SER A 132 11.22 -0.90 35.59
CA SER A 132 9.97 -0.74 36.33
C SER A 132 9.23 0.53 35.87
N ASP A 133 8.11 0.83 36.49
CA ASP A 133 7.42 2.12 36.24
C ASP A 133 8.29 3.34 36.59
N GLN A 134 9.35 3.17 37.38
CA GLN A 134 10.31 4.25 37.72
C GLN A 134 11.38 4.45 36.63
N GLY A 135 11.39 3.58 35.62
CA GLY A 135 12.37 3.63 34.53
C GLY A 135 13.32 2.43 34.53
N ILE A 136 14.48 2.66 33.93
CA ILE A 136 15.54 1.65 33.70
C ILE A 136 16.74 1.99 34.55
N SER A 137 17.22 1.03 35.37
CA SER A 137 18.41 1.19 36.19
C SER A 137 19.39 0.03 35.97
N HIS A 138 20.67 0.28 36.12
CA HIS A 138 21.73 -0.71 36.10
C HIS A 138 22.24 -0.95 37.54
N ILE A 139 22.46 -2.18 37.92
CA ILE A 139 23.06 -2.50 39.24
C ILE A 139 24.57 -2.28 39.13
N ASP A 140 25.08 -1.31 39.88
CA ASP A 140 26.51 -1.00 39.90
C ASP A 140 27.29 -2.13 40.60
N GLU A 141 28.32 -2.64 39.97
CA GLU A 141 29.10 -3.79 40.45
C GLU A 141 29.88 -3.51 41.75
N LYS A 142 30.14 -2.25 42.08
CA LYS A 142 30.91 -1.86 43.27
C LYS A 142 30.03 -1.57 44.46
N THR A 143 28.95 -0.86 44.24
CA THR A 143 28.04 -0.39 45.30
C THR A 143 26.85 -1.36 45.51
N TYR A 144 26.62 -2.25 44.53
CA TYR A 144 25.46 -3.16 44.44
C TYR A 144 24.11 -2.39 44.53
N GLY A 145 24.15 -1.08 44.26
CA GLY A 145 22.95 -0.23 44.24
C GLY A 145 22.44 0.05 42.83
N PRO A 146 21.16 0.33 42.66
CA PRO A 146 20.62 0.71 41.33
C PRO A 146 21.05 2.14 40.97
N VAL A 147 21.61 2.28 39.78
CA VAL A 147 21.94 3.59 39.17
C VAL A 147 20.95 3.81 38.04
N LEU A 148 20.18 4.89 38.14
CA LEU A 148 19.16 5.24 37.15
C LEU A 148 19.81 5.59 35.80
N VAL A 149 19.39 4.88 34.75
CA VAL A 149 19.84 5.07 33.36
C VAL A 149 18.85 5.90 32.58
N CYS A 150 17.56 5.57 32.65
CA CYS A 150 16.53 6.26 31.88
C CYS A 150 15.21 6.26 32.70
N ARG A 151 14.63 7.45 32.92
CA ARG A 151 13.35 7.57 33.67
C ARG A 151 12.16 7.03 32.85
N THR A 152 12.26 7.04 31.53
CA THR A 152 11.21 6.51 30.66
C THR A 152 11.37 4.97 30.56
N PRO A 153 10.39 4.17 30.99
CA PRO A 153 10.39 2.74 30.67
C PRO A 153 10.33 2.55 29.16
N ILE A 154 11.27 1.79 28.61
CA ILE A 154 11.37 1.48 27.17
C ILE A 154 11.61 -0.02 27.06
N ILE A 155 10.79 -0.71 26.26
CA ILE A 155 10.91 -2.14 25.99
C ILE A 155 10.84 -2.42 24.48
N LEU A 156 11.29 -3.60 24.07
CA LEU A 156 11.18 -4.08 22.68
C LEU A 156 9.91 -4.92 22.57
N THR A 157 9.06 -4.62 21.59
CA THR A 157 7.78 -5.34 21.43
C THR A 157 7.84 -6.37 20.32
N GLN A 158 8.47 -6.04 19.18
CA GLN A 158 8.60 -6.98 18.09
C GLN A 158 9.75 -6.61 17.14
N ARG A 159 10.23 -7.62 16.42
CA ARG A 159 11.19 -7.48 15.33
C ARG A 159 10.43 -7.54 14.02
N LEU A 160 10.66 -6.57 13.14
CA LEU A 160 9.92 -6.39 11.89
C LEU A 160 10.86 -6.60 10.70
N LYS A 161 10.53 -7.55 9.83
CA LYS A 161 11.27 -7.77 8.58
C LYS A 161 10.55 -7.03 7.45
N SER A 162 11.21 -6.05 6.85
CA SER A 162 10.67 -5.32 5.70
C SER A 162 10.52 -6.27 4.49
N LEU A 163 9.34 -6.31 3.92
CA LEU A 163 9.06 -7.10 2.71
C LEU A 163 9.72 -6.48 1.47
N GLU A 164 9.95 -5.16 1.48
CA GLU A 164 10.55 -4.46 0.34
C GLU A 164 12.08 -4.55 0.31
N THR A 165 12.73 -4.48 1.48
CA THR A 165 14.20 -4.39 1.54
C THR A 165 14.85 -5.63 2.18
N GLY A 166 14.08 -6.44 2.91
CA GLY A 166 14.58 -7.56 3.70
C GLY A 166 15.28 -7.13 5.00
N GLU A 167 15.42 -5.82 5.24
CA GLU A 167 16.06 -5.29 6.45
C GLU A 167 15.18 -5.52 7.67
N GLU A 168 15.82 -5.69 8.83
CA GLU A 168 15.11 -5.83 10.09
C GLU A 168 15.02 -4.48 10.80
N LYS A 169 13.83 -4.14 11.27
CA LYS A 169 13.53 -3.01 12.14
C LYS A 169 13.06 -3.50 13.51
N ILE A 170 13.05 -2.62 14.49
CA ILE A 170 12.60 -2.91 15.85
C ILE A 170 11.43 -1.98 16.17
N GLU A 171 10.36 -2.56 16.68
CA GLU A 171 9.31 -1.79 17.35
C GLU A 171 9.63 -1.73 18.83
N ILE A 172 9.60 -0.52 19.38
CA ILE A 172 9.73 -0.28 20.82
C ILE A 172 8.40 0.20 21.39
N ALA A 173 8.16 -0.11 22.65
CA ALA A 173 7.11 0.55 23.43
C ALA A 173 7.77 1.36 24.56
N PHE A 174 7.26 2.55 24.84
CA PHE A 174 7.74 3.43 25.89
C PHE A 174 6.55 4.03 26.64
N LYS A 175 6.71 4.20 27.96
CA LYS A 175 5.61 4.72 28.81
C LYS A 175 5.80 6.22 29.01
N ARG A 176 4.80 7.01 28.60
CA ARG A 176 4.84 8.47 28.74
C ARG A 176 3.46 8.96 29.18
N ASP A 177 3.44 9.80 30.21
CA ASP A 177 2.22 10.39 30.75
C ASP A 177 1.18 9.32 31.18
N GLY A 178 1.68 8.17 31.68
CA GLY A 178 0.86 7.05 32.13
C GLY A 178 0.44 6.07 31.00
N GLU A 179 0.69 6.41 29.74
CA GLU A 179 0.28 5.62 28.59
C GLU A 179 1.46 4.97 27.87
N TRP A 180 1.26 3.76 27.37
CA TRP A 180 2.21 3.09 26.49
C TRP A 180 1.99 3.56 25.06
N LYS A 181 3.08 3.94 24.41
CA LYS A 181 3.13 4.35 23.00
C LYS A 181 4.13 3.49 22.28
N THR A 182 3.89 3.20 21.01
CA THR A 182 4.80 2.38 20.19
C THR A 182 5.40 3.20 19.05
N ALA A 183 6.60 2.80 18.61
CA ALA A 183 7.26 3.39 17.44
C ALA A 183 8.25 2.40 16.84
N ILE A 184 8.36 2.42 15.50
CA ILE A 184 9.22 1.51 14.74
C ILE A 184 10.47 2.26 14.29
N PHE A 185 11.63 1.64 14.45
CA PHE A 185 12.93 2.23 14.09
C PHE A 185 13.83 1.23 13.39
N PRO A 186 14.71 1.69 12.48
CA PRO A 186 15.82 0.86 12.02
C PRO A 186 16.65 0.37 13.22
N ARG A 187 17.17 -0.85 13.14
CA ARG A 187 18.05 -1.39 14.21
C ARG A 187 19.23 -0.46 14.52
N SER A 188 19.79 0.16 13.49
CA SER A 188 20.89 1.11 13.65
C SER A 188 20.51 2.33 14.53
N THR A 189 19.25 2.72 14.58
CA THR A 189 18.78 3.79 15.47
C THR A 189 18.76 3.33 16.94
N ILE A 190 18.24 2.16 17.21
CA ILE A 190 18.06 1.65 18.58
C ILE A 190 19.39 1.15 19.18
N PHE A 191 20.24 0.52 18.38
CA PHE A 191 21.47 -0.13 18.87
C PHE A 191 22.74 0.69 18.63
N THR A 192 22.60 2.00 18.38
CA THR A 192 23.75 2.92 18.27
C THR A 192 23.57 4.12 19.22
N SER A 193 24.55 4.34 20.08
CA SER A 193 24.45 5.41 21.11
C SER A 193 24.28 6.81 20.55
N LYS A 194 24.79 7.09 19.33
CA LYS A 194 24.59 8.38 18.66
C LYS A 194 23.16 8.54 18.17
N SER A 195 22.55 7.47 17.64
CA SER A 195 21.24 7.55 17.00
C SER A 195 20.07 7.40 17.97
N ILE A 196 20.24 6.65 19.07
CA ILE A 196 19.17 6.39 20.05
C ILE A 196 18.67 7.69 20.70
N THR A 197 19.47 8.76 20.68
CA THR A 197 19.07 10.09 21.20
C THR A 197 17.86 10.66 20.47
N THR A 198 17.54 10.18 19.26
CA THR A 198 16.31 10.57 18.54
C THR A 198 15.04 10.20 19.30
N LEU A 199 15.10 9.25 20.22
CA LEU A 199 13.95 8.91 21.08
C LEU A 199 13.53 10.09 21.97
N ALA A 200 14.41 11.07 22.17
CA ALA A 200 14.08 12.31 22.90
C ALA A 200 12.96 13.09 22.18
N ASP A 201 12.88 13.01 20.86
CA ASP A 201 11.83 13.67 20.07
C ASP A 201 10.43 13.08 20.36
N LEU A 202 10.39 11.84 20.89
CA LEU A 202 9.15 11.17 21.32
C LEU A 202 8.82 11.45 22.80
N GLY A 203 9.65 12.22 23.48
CA GLY A 203 9.50 12.52 24.91
C GLY A 203 10.18 11.53 25.85
N CYS A 204 11.01 10.62 25.34
CA CYS A 204 11.80 9.72 26.18
C CYS A 204 12.96 10.48 26.83
N THR A 205 13.30 10.14 28.07
CA THR A 205 14.38 10.79 28.83
C THR A 205 15.74 10.22 28.41
N VAL A 206 16.07 10.35 27.12
CA VAL A 206 17.30 9.87 26.49
C VAL A 206 18.19 11.10 26.21
N THR A 207 19.45 11.01 26.59
CA THR A 207 20.47 12.06 26.38
C THR A 207 21.74 11.43 25.84
N SER A 208 22.69 12.25 25.39
CA SER A 208 24.02 11.78 24.97
C SER A 208 24.79 11.08 26.12
N GLU A 209 24.47 11.43 27.38
CA GLU A 209 25.15 10.87 28.55
C GLU A 209 24.65 9.45 28.88
N ASN A 210 23.34 9.21 28.82
CA ASN A 210 22.76 7.91 29.16
C ASN A 210 22.60 6.94 27.98
N ALA A 211 22.75 7.43 26.74
CA ALA A 211 22.53 6.68 25.51
C ALA A 211 23.30 5.35 25.45
N LYS A 212 24.57 5.36 25.87
CA LYS A 212 25.43 4.14 25.83
C LYS A 212 24.88 3.06 26.76
N MET A 213 24.44 3.42 27.95
CA MET A 213 23.90 2.46 28.91
C MET A 213 22.50 1.97 28.48
N LEU A 214 21.68 2.85 27.88
CA LEU A 214 20.37 2.47 27.34
C LEU A 214 20.53 1.45 26.18
N VAL A 215 21.48 1.67 25.28
CA VAL A 215 21.81 0.70 24.19
C VAL A 215 22.22 -0.66 24.78
N ARG A 216 23.06 -0.66 25.83
CA ARG A 216 23.47 -1.90 26.52
C ARG A 216 22.27 -2.63 27.12
N PHE A 217 21.36 -1.88 27.75
CA PHE A 217 20.11 -2.45 28.32
C PHE A 217 19.27 -3.10 27.22
N LEU A 218 18.96 -2.36 26.14
CA LEU A 218 18.10 -2.85 25.05
C LEU A 218 18.72 -4.07 24.35
N SER A 219 20.05 -4.09 24.20
CA SER A 219 20.77 -5.23 23.63
C SER A 219 20.66 -6.46 24.54
N ALA A 220 20.83 -6.28 25.86
CA ALA A 220 20.67 -7.36 26.83
C ALA A 220 19.21 -7.85 26.89
N LEU A 221 18.27 -6.91 26.83
CA LEU A 221 16.83 -7.21 26.82
C LEU A 221 16.45 -8.06 25.60
N GLU A 222 16.95 -7.71 24.41
CA GLU A 222 16.72 -8.49 23.18
C GLU A 222 17.33 -9.89 23.31
N ALA A 223 18.59 -9.99 23.76
CA ALA A 223 19.29 -11.26 23.87
C ALA A 223 18.60 -12.23 24.82
N GLU A 224 18.10 -11.74 25.96
CA GLU A 224 17.39 -12.54 26.96
C GLU A 224 15.99 -12.98 26.49
N ASN A 225 15.39 -12.24 25.53
CA ASN A 225 14.00 -12.42 25.14
C ASN A 225 13.80 -12.72 23.65
N ILE A 226 14.82 -13.22 22.97
CA ILE A 226 14.76 -13.49 21.53
C ILE A 226 13.64 -14.49 21.16
N ASP A 227 13.29 -15.36 22.08
CA ASP A 227 12.22 -16.37 21.96
C ASP A 227 10.82 -15.80 22.25
N ILE A 228 10.74 -14.69 22.97
CA ILE A 228 9.46 -14.03 23.35
C ILE A 228 9.14 -12.92 22.35
N ILE A 229 10.14 -12.13 21.93
CA ILE A 229 9.94 -10.99 21.03
C ILE A 229 9.47 -11.49 19.66
N GLN A 230 8.23 -11.21 19.34
CA GLN A 230 7.59 -11.67 18.10
C GLN A 230 8.34 -11.16 16.87
N LYS A 231 8.43 -12.01 15.84
CA LYS A 231 8.94 -11.64 14.53
C LYS A 231 7.75 -11.53 13.59
N SER A 232 7.61 -10.38 12.92
CA SER A 232 6.51 -10.10 11.99
C SER A 232 7.06 -9.53 10.67
N ASP A 233 6.33 -9.74 9.60
CA ASP A 233 6.59 -9.04 8.34
C ASP A 233 6.10 -7.59 8.45
N ALA A 234 6.76 -6.68 7.76
CA ALA A 234 6.35 -5.28 7.70
C ALA A 234 6.41 -4.77 6.26
N THR A 235 5.48 -3.88 5.90
CA THR A 235 5.45 -3.23 4.59
C THR A 235 5.20 -1.74 4.75
N SER A 236 5.72 -0.95 3.81
CA SER A 236 5.50 0.50 3.76
C SER A 236 4.42 0.89 2.75
N THR A 237 3.77 -0.09 2.08
CA THR A 237 2.78 0.16 1.03
C THR A 237 1.51 -0.66 1.25
N PHE A 238 0.41 -0.19 0.68
CA PHE A 238 -0.83 -0.93 0.55
C PHE A 238 -0.77 -1.92 -0.63
N GLY A 239 -1.88 -2.61 -0.89
CA GLY A 239 -2.03 -3.55 -2.00
C GLY A 239 -1.57 -4.96 -1.70
N TRP A 240 -1.29 -5.70 -2.75
CA TRP A 240 -0.89 -7.11 -2.69
C TRP A 240 0.50 -7.27 -2.07
N GLN A 241 0.60 -8.16 -1.09
CA GLN A 241 1.84 -8.50 -0.40
C GLN A 241 2.20 -9.97 -0.65
N PRO A 242 3.48 -10.35 -0.53
CA PRO A 242 3.89 -11.75 -0.66
C PRO A 242 3.11 -12.68 0.28
N GLY A 243 2.87 -13.91 -0.16
CA GLY A 243 2.13 -14.90 0.62
C GLY A 243 0.62 -14.73 0.53
N LYS A 244 0.13 -14.15 -0.57
CA LYS A 244 -1.29 -13.95 -0.83
C LYS A 244 -1.96 -13.19 0.32
N ARG A 245 -1.49 -11.97 0.57
CA ARG A 245 -2.01 -11.03 1.59
C ARG A 245 -2.32 -9.70 0.91
N PHE A 246 -3.21 -8.89 1.48
CA PHE A 246 -3.61 -7.59 0.92
C PHE A 246 -3.86 -6.58 2.04
N ILE A 247 -3.30 -5.38 1.92
CA ILE A 247 -3.51 -4.30 2.89
C ILE A 247 -4.24 -3.14 2.19
N PRO A 248 -5.28 -2.58 2.80
CA PRO A 248 -5.92 -2.99 4.06
C PRO A 248 -6.92 -4.13 3.88
N GLY A 249 -7.20 -4.85 4.95
CA GLY A 249 -8.33 -5.77 5.04
C GLY A 249 -8.01 -7.26 5.03
N HIS A 250 -6.82 -7.68 4.60
CA HIS A 250 -6.40 -9.09 4.60
C HIS A 250 -4.90 -9.19 4.89
N ASP A 251 -4.49 -8.53 5.96
CA ASP A 251 -3.10 -8.27 6.31
C ASP A 251 -2.37 -9.45 7.01
N LYS A 252 -3.12 -10.38 7.63
CA LYS A 252 -2.58 -11.62 8.25
C LYS A 252 -1.25 -11.41 9.00
N GLY A 253 -1.24 -10.44 9.92
CA GLY A 253 -0.08 -10.18 10.78
C GLY A 253 1.06 -9.40 10.12
N ILE A 254 0.82 -8.74 9.00
CA ILE A 254 1.76 -7.76 8.46
C ILE A 254 1.58 -6.43 9.20
N VAL A 255 2.67 -5.84 9.64
CA VAL A 255 2.68 -4.52 10.27
C VAL A 255 2.87 -3.44 9.20
N LEU A 256 2.02 -2.42 9.21
CA LEU A 256 2.17 -1.28 8.31
C LEU A 256 3.20 -0.30 8.91
N ASP A 257 4.40 -0.33 8.36
CA ASP A 257 5.57 0.46 8.80
C ASP A 257 5.72 1.70 7.91
N ILE A 258 5.02 2.77 8.26
CA ILE A 258 4.92 3.99 7.47
C ILE A 258 5.49 5.20 8.19
N ASP A 259 5.98 6.15 7.42
CA ASP A 259 6.41 7.45 7.90
C ASP A 259 5.23 8.17 8.61
N PRO A 260 5.46 8.89 9.72
CA PRO A 260 4.40 9.68 10.37
C PRO A 260 3.61 10.59 9.42
N SER A 261 4.26 11.12 8.38
CA SER A 261 3.59 11.97 7.36
C SER A 261 2.55 11.19 6.53
N GLN A 262 2.64 9.86 6.45
CA GLN A 262 1.72 9.01 5.69
C GLN A 262 0.55 8.49 6.54
N ARG A 263 0.57 8.69 7.86
CA ARG A 263 -0.49 8.20 8.76
C ARG A 263 -1.88 8.75 8.38
N GLY A 264 -1.94 10.00 7.93
CA GLY A 264 -3.19 10.60 7.46
C GLY A 264 -3.75 9.89 6.23
N MET A 265 -2.86 9.48 5.31
CA MET A 265 -3.22 8.72 4.11
C MET A 265 -3.70 7.31 4.47
N ALA A 266 -3.01 6.63 5.38
CA ALA A 266 -3.41 5.30 5.86
C ALA A 266 -4.77 5.36 6.58
N ALA A 267 -4.97 6.37 7.43
CA ALA A 267 -6.22 6.58 8.18
C ALA A 267 -7.41 6.98 7.29
N ALA A 268 -7.17 7.32 6.01
CA ALA A 268 -8.26 7.55 5.05
C ALA A 268 -8.99 6.24 4.69
N TYR A 269 -8.32 5.10 4.81
CA TYR A 269 -8.93 3.77 4.62
C TYR A 269 -9.66 3.34 5.89
N CYS A 270 -10.74 4.03 6.20
CA CYS A 270 -11.61 3.79 7.36
C CYS A 270 -13.03 3.51 6.90
N LYS A 271 -13.88 3.11 7.82
CA LYS A 271 -15.25 2.70 7.55
C LYS A 271 -16.23 3.62 8.29
N THR A 272 -17.33 3.99 7.62
CA THR A 272 -18.45 4.72 8.20
C THR A 272 -19.75 4.17 7.61
N GLY A 273 -20.82 4.08 8.41
CA GLY A 273 -22.12 3.57 7.97
C GLY A 273 -22.10 2.04 7.80
N SER A 274 -22.62 1.55 6.70
CA SER A 274 -22.72 0.11 6.41
C SER A 274 -22.55 -0.21 4.93
N LEU A 275 -22.31 -1.50 4.61
CA LEU A 275 -22.26 -1.99 3.23
C LEU A 275 -23.62 -1.85 2.54
N GLU A 276 -24.69 -2.19 3.25
CA GLU A 276 -26.06 -2.09 2.75
C GLU A 276 -26.42 -0.66 2.38
N GLY A 277 -26.12 0.31 3.26
CA GLY A 277 -26.33 1.74 2.99
C GLY A 277 -25.52 2.23 1.79
N TRP A 278 -24.28 1.73 1.63
CA TRP A 278 -23.45 2.04 0.46
C TRP A 278 -24.09 1.46 -0.81
N ILE A 279 -24.56 0.20 -0.78
CA ILE A 279 -25.23 -0.45 -1.92
C ILE A 279 -26.50 0.33 -2.33
N GLU A 280 -27.34 0.68 -1.34
CA GLU A 280 -28.58 1.46 -1.56
C GLU A 280 -28.27 2.81 -2.23
N THR A 281 -27.19 3.45 -1.83
CA THR A 281 -26.74 4.74 -2.42
C THR A 281 -26.28 4.56 -3.87
N MET A 282 -25.49 3.52 -4.15
CA MET A 282 -24.85 3.36 -5.47
C MET A 282 -25.78 2.71 -6.53
N LYS A 283 -26.62 1.76 -6.11
CA LYS A 283 -27.42 0.90 -7.01
C LYS A 283 -28.25 1.70 -8.03
N PRO A 284 -29.01 2.75 -7.67
CA PRO A 284 -29.83 3.50 -8.64
C PRO A 284 -29.04 4.16 -9.77
N HIS A 285 -27.82 4.58 -9.49
CA HIS A 285 -26.97 5.30 -10.46
C HIS A 285 -26.25 4.34 -11.42
N ARG A 286 -26.20 3.04 -11.11
CA ARG A 286 -25.55 2.03 -11.95
C ARG A 286 -26.34 1.72 -13.23
N GLU A 287 -27.52 2.24 -13.40
CA GLU A 287 -28.26 2.20 -14.68
C GLU A 287 -27.58 3.08 -15.75
N ARG A 288 -26.75 4.04 -15.33
CA ARG A 288 -26.03 4.93 -16.24
C ARG A 288 -24.60 4.39 -16.47
N ASP A 289 -24.27 4.07 -17.70
CA ASP A 289 -22.99 3.43 -18.09
C ASP A 289 -21.78 4.23 -17.63
N THR A 290 -21.81 5.55 -17.73
CA THR A 290 -20.71 6.43 -17.30
C THR A 290 -20.45 6.28 -15.79
N PHE A 291 -21.49 6.35 -14.96
CA PHE A 291 -21.36 6.16 -13.51
C PHE A 291 -20.87 4.75 -13.20
N ARG A 292 -21.51 3.75 -13.82
CA ARG A 292 -21.22 2.33 -13.66
C ARG A 292 -19.74 2.05 -13.97
N PHE A 293 -19.23 2.60 -15.08
CA PHE A 293 -17.84 2.43 -15.51
C PHE A 293 -16.84 3.07 -14.53
N ILE A 294 -17.12 4.32 -14.10
CA ILE A 294 -16.24 5.03 -13.14
C ILE A 294 -16.18 4.28 -11.81
N LEU A 295 -17.33 3.82 -11.31
CA LEU A 295 -17.39 3.03 -10.07
C LEU A 295 -16.59 1.72 -10.21
N ALA A 296 -16.85 0.95 -11.27
CA ALA A 296 -16.19 -0.33 -11.53
C ALA A 296 -14.67 -0.18 -11.74
N ALA A 297 -14.23 0.95 -12.29
CA ALA A 297 -12.80 1.23 -12.51
C ALA A 297 -12.01 1.25 -11.20
N SER A 298 -12.63 1.65 -10.07
CA SER A 298 -11.97 1.60 -8.77
C SER A 298 -11.69 0.15 -8.33
N PHE A 299 -12.57 -0.79 -8.69
CA PHE A 299 -12.41 -2.21 -8.38
C PHE A 299 -11.48 -2.94 -9.36
N ALA A 300 -11.21 -2.36 -10.53
CA ALA A 300 -10.24 -2.91 -11.48
C ALA A 300 -8.80 -2.79 -10.95
N ALA A 301 -8.50 -1.84 -10.06
CA ALA A 301 -7.15 -1.60 -9.57
C ALA A 301 -6.49 -2.85 -8.97
N PRO A 302 -7.09 -3.55 -7.98
CA PRO A 302 -6.48 -4.77 -7.43
C PRO A 302 -6.43 -5.94 -8.43
N LEU A 303 -7.23 -5.92 -9.49
CA LEU A 303 -7.21 -6.96 -10.51
C LEU A 303 -6.01 -6.86 -11.46
N LEU A 304 -5.45 -5.65 -11.67
CA LEU A 304 -4.40 -5.43 -12.68
C LEU A 304 -3.19 -6.34 -12.50
N ARG A 305 -2.81 -6.63 -11.24
CA ARG A 305 -1.70 -7.55 -10.95
C ARG A 305 -2.06 -8.99 -11.36
N ILE A 306 -3.27 -9.42 -11.03
CA ILE A 306 -3.77 -10.78 -11.32
C ILE A 306 -3.86 -11.01 -12.84
N ILE A 307 -4.47 -10.04 -13.57
CA ILE A 307 -4.68 -10.14 -15.02
C ILE A 307 -3.46 -9.65 -15.83
N LYS A 308 -2.36 -9.28 -15.15
CA LYS A 308 -1.10 -8.82 -15.75
C LYS A 308 -1.27 -7.62 -16.70
N GLN A 309 -2.15 -6.69 -16.34
CA GLN A 309 -2.41 -5.51 -17.17
C GLN A 309 -1.66 -4.27 -16.69
N ARG A 310 -1.46 -3.33 -17.63
CA ARG A 310 -0.78 -2.06 -17.41
C ARG A 310 -1.69 -1.08 -16.66
N ILE A 311 -1.08 -0.11 -16.03
CA ILE A 311 -1.75 1.04 -15.42
C ILE A 311 -2.38 1.90 -16.52
N PHE A 312 -3.61 2.35 -16.28
CA PHE A 312 -4.30 3.28 -17.18
C PHE A 312 -5.10 4.31 -16.35
N PHE A 313 -5.47 5.38 -17.03
CA PHE A 313 -6.34 6.42 -16.47
C PHE A 313 -7.76 6.22 -16.95
N VAL A 314 -8.73 6.46 -16.08
CA VAL A 314 -10.13 6.70 -16.41
C VAL A 314 -10.36 8.18 -16.10
N TYR A 315 -10.51 8.98 -17.12
CA TYR A 315 -10.59 10.44 -17.02
C TYR A 315 -11.96 10.93 -17.44
N ASN A 316 -12.73 11.42 -16.46
CA ASN A 316 -14.06 11.97 -16.69
C ASN A 316 -13.98 13.49 -16.85
N TRP A 317 -14.39 14.00 -18.01
CA TRP A 317 -14.29 15.43 -18.32
C TRP A 317 -15.58 15.99 -18.92
N GLY A 318 -15.67 17.32 -18.96
CA GLY A 318 -16.83 18.02 -19.52
C GLY A 318 -17.20 19.25 -18.69
N ASN A 319 -18.35 19.83 -18.99
CA ASN A 319 -18.81 21.09 -18.40
C ASN A 319 -18.82 21.03 -16.86
N SER A 320 -18.58 22.17 -16.24
CA SER A 320 -18.74 22.36 -14.81
C SER A 320 -20.14 21.94 -14.36
N LYS A 321 -20.29 21.51 -13.11
CA LYS A 321 -21.56 21.05 -12.50
C LYS A 321 -22.12 19.72 -13.05
N GLY A 322 -21.37 19.00 -13.87
CA GLY A 322 -21.77 17.66 -14.37
C GLY A 322 -21.66 16.53 -13.36
N GLY A 323 -21.25 16.82 -12.12
CA GLY A 323 -21.13 15.79 -11.06
C GLY A 323 -19.89 14.92 -11.14
N LYS A 324 -18.88 15.30 -11.90
CA LYS A 324 -17.64 14.51 -12.11
C LYS A 324 -16.94 14.18 -10.78
N THR A 325 -16.75 15.19 -9.93
CA THR A 325 -16.15 15.03 -8.60
C THR A 325 -17.02 14.12 -7.70
N ALA A 326 -18.34 14.20 -7.80
CA ALA A 326 -19.26 13.31 -7.05
C ALA A 326 -19.12 11.86 -7.52
N GLY A 327 -18.96 11.64 -8.83
CA GLY A 327 -18.68 10.30 -9.38
C GLY A 327 -17.33 9.73 -8.92
N LEU A 328 -16.30 10.58 -8.87
CA LEU A 328 -14.99 10.21 -8.35
C LEU A 328 -15.08 9.85 -6.86
N LYS A 329 -15.79 10.69 -6.05
CA LYS A 329 -16.03 10.38 -4.63
C LYS A 329 -16.79 9.07 -4.44
N ALA A 330 -17.82 8.82 -5.24
CA ALA A 330 -18.58 7.57 -5.21
C ALA A 330 -17.65 6.36 -5.46
N ALA A 331 -16.75 6.45 -6.43
CA ALA A 331 -15.81 5.37 -6.73
C ALA A 331 -14.80 5.15 -5.58
N LEU A 332 -14.32 6.22 -4.95
CA LEU A 332 -13.36 6.16 -3.83
C LEU A 332 -14.05 5.72 -2.52
N SER A 333 -15.34 6.02 -2.34
CA SER A 333 -16.08 5.63 -1.13
C SER A 333 -16.18 4.11 -0.93
N ALA A 334 -15.99 3.34 -2.00
CA ALA A 334 -15.87 1.87 -1.89
C ALA A 334 -14.73 1.47 -0.96
N TRP A 335 -13.66 2.28 -0.88
CA TRP A 335 -12.37 1.96 -0.26
C TRP A 335 -12.12 2.67 1.07
N GLY A 336 -12.70 3.84 1.29
CA GLY A 336 -12.50 4.64 2.49
C GLY A 336 -13.14 6.01 2.39
N ASP A 337 -12.68 6.96 3.22
CA ASP A 337 -13.14 8.34 3.22
C ASP A 337 -12.82 9.00 1.86
N PRO A 338 -13.82 9.26 1.02
CA PRO A 338 -13.55 9.70 -0.35
C PRO A 338 -12.91 11.09 -0.45
N GLU A 339 -13.08 11.94 0.56
CA GLU A 339 -12.42 13.27 0.57
C GLU A 339 -10.93 13.14 0.88
N ARG A 340 -10.58 12.27 1.80
CA ARG A 340 -9.20 12.06 2.24
C ARG A 340 -8.40 11.21 1.24
N LEU A 341 -9.07 10.35 0.46
CA LEU A 341 -8.44 9.51 -0.57
C LEU A 341 -8.15 10.29 -1.86
N MET A 342 -8.78 11.44 -2.03
CA MET A 342 -8.67 12.25 -3.24
C MET A 342 -7.48 13.21 -3.15
N VAL A 343 -6.64 13.22 -4.20
CA VAL A 343 -5.58 14.23 -4.36
C VAL A 343 -5.95 15.13 -5.55
N ASN A 344 -5.20 16.19 -5.80
CA ASN A 344 -5.44 17.05 -6.95
C ASN A 344 -4.18 17.19 -7.83
N PHE A 345 -4.38 17.65 -9.05
CA PHE A 345 -3.30 17.81 -10.03
C PHE A 345 -2.27 18.89 -9.65
N ASN A 346 -2.54 19.73 -8.63
CA ASN A 346 -1.57 20.71 -8.13
C ASN A 346 -0.47 20.08 -7.27
N ALA A 347 -0.54 18.80 -7.01
CA ALA A 347 0.49 18.08 -6.28
C ALA A 347 1.80 18.01 -7.09
N THR A 348 2.95 18.02 -6.41
CA THR A 348 4.24 17.86 -7.08
C THR A 348 4.35 16.44 -7.67
N GLN A 349 5.15 16.27 -8.73
CA GLN A 349 5.40 14.94 -9.32
C GLN A 349 5.91 13.94 -8.27
N VAL A 350 6.80 14.37 -7.36
CA VAL A 350 7.32 13.53 -6.27
C VAL A 350 6.20 13.16 -5.28
N GLY A 351 5.33 14.10 -4.99
CA GLY A 351 4.14 13.84 -4.15
C GLY A 351 3.25 12.77 -4.76
N LEU A 352 2.89 12.92 -6.03
CA LEU A 352 2.06 11.95 -6.76
C LEU A 352 2.76 10.58 -6.88
N GLU A 353 4.09 10.56 -7.14
CA GLU A 353 4.90 9.33 -7.16
C GLU A 353 4.79 8.58 -5.83
N ARG A 354 4.97 9.28 -4.70
CA ARG A 354 4.90 8.69 -3.35
C ARG A 354 3.48 8.23 -3.00
N THR A 355 2.47 9.00 -3.41
CA THR A 355 1.06 8.63 -3.19
C THR A 355 0.70 7.37 -3.98
N ALA A 356 1.08 7.30 -5.26
CA ALA A 356 0.84 6.13 -6.11
C ALA A 356 1.54 4.89 -5.56
N ALA A 357 2.79 5.04 -5.09
CA ALA A 357 3.55 3.94 -4.49
C ALA A 357 2.92 3.46 -3.18
N PHE A 358 2.41 4.39 -2.36
CA PHE A 358 1.74 4.06 -1.10
C PHE A 358 0.41 3.32 -1.32
N TYR A 359 -0.42 3.81 -2.26
CA TYR A 359 -1.72 3.22 -2.62
C TYR A 359 -1.59 2.10 -3.68
N CYS A 360 -0.48 1.39 -3.69
CA CYS A 360 -0.23 0.30 -4.65
C CYS A 360 -1.41 -0.68 -4.70
N ASP A 361 -1.82 -1.08 -5.90
CA ASP A 361 -2.94 -1.98 -6.22
C ASP A 361 -4.33 -1.47 -5.76
N LEU A 362 -4.43 -0.20 -5.36
CA LEU A 362 -5.68 0.48 -5.01
C LEU A 362 -5.94 1.63 -5.99
N PRO A 363 -7.19 2.11 -6.12
CA PRO A 363 -7.47 3.23 -7.02
C PRO A 363 -6.80 4.53 -6.55
N LEU A 364 -6.29 5.31 -7.50
CA LEU A 364 -5.67 6.62 -7.24
C LEU A 364 -6.61 7.71 -7.76
N GLY A 365 -7.28 8.43 -6.87
CA GLY A 365 -8.20 9.50 -7.23
C GLY A 365 -7.50 10.85 -7.38
N ILE A 366 -7.61 11.49 -8.56
CA ILE A 366 -6.98 12.79 -8.85
C ILE A 366 -8.04 13.76 -9.40
N ASP A 367 -8.37 14.80 -8.65
CA ASP A 367 -9.40 15.75 -9.04
C ASP A 367 -8.81 17.03 -9.64
N GLU A 368 -9.64 17.73 -10.38
CA GLU A 368 -9.40 19.12 -10.87
C GLU A 368 -8.15 19.26 -11.76
N ARG A 369 -8.16 18.64 -12.95
CA ARG A 369 -7.10 18.77 -13.97
C ARG A 369 -6.71 20.23 -14.20
N GLN A 370 -7.66 21.16 -14.16
CA GLN A 370 -7.41 22.58 -14.40
C GLN A 370 -6.42 23.21 -13.40
N LEU A 371 -6.22 22.60 -12.21
CA LEU A 371 -5.23 23.07 -11.23
C LEU A 371 -3.78 22.75 -11.63
N ALA A 372 -3.58 21.86 -12.62
CA ALA A 372 -2.23 21.59 -13.16
C ALA A 372 -1.67 22.77 -13.97
N GLY A 373 -2.48 23.80 -14.20
CA GLY A 373 -2.11 24.96 -15.03
C GLY A 373 -2.20 24.64 -16.53
N LYS A 374 -1.81 25.62 -17.35
CA LYS A 374 -1.89 25.52 -18.81
C LYS A 374 -0.72 24.77 -19.46
N ASN A 375 0.19 24.22 -18.66
CA ASN A 375 1.38 23.53 -19.18
C ASN A 375 1.07 22.07 -19.51
N GLN A 376 0.73 21.79 -20.76
CA GLN A 376 0.42 20.46 -21.28
C GLN A 376 1.59 19.48 -21.07
N ASP A 377 2.84 19.93 -21.20
CA ASP A 377 4.03 19.10 -20.97
C ASP A 377 4.07 18.54 -19.54
N SER A 378 3.59 19.30 -18.56
CA SER A 378 3.53 18.85 -17.16
C SER A 378 2.49 17.75 -16.97
N LEU A 379 1.32 17.89 -17.60
CA LEU A 379 0.27 16.87 -17.59
C LEU A 379 0.73 15.57 -18.22
N GLU A 380 1.31 15.64 -19.41
CA GLU A 380 1.84 14.47 -20.10
C GLU A 380 2.88 13.73 -19.24
N LYS A 381 3.77 14.46 -18.59
CA LYS A 381 4.78 13.90 -17.68
C LYS A 381 4.13 13.19 -16.48
N ILE A 382 3.05 13.73 -15.92
CA ILE A 382 2.30 13.09 -14.82
C ILE A 382 1.68 11.77 -15.31
N VAL A 383 1.00 11.80 -16.47
CA VAL A 383 0.38 10.60 -17.04
C VAL A 383 1.45 9.53 -17.30
N TYR A 384 2.56 9.89 -17.95
CA TYR A 384 3.67 8.95 -18.19
C TYR A 384 4.23 8.39 -16.90
N MET A 385 4.50 9.24 -15.91
CA MET A 385 5.10 8.84 -14.64
C MET A 385 4.19 7.84 -13.90
N ILE A 386 2.90 8.16 -13.76
CA ILE A 386 1.95 7.26 -13.07
C ILE A 386 1.81 5.95 -13.86
N SER A 387 1.63 6.04 -15.19
CA SER A 387 1.43 4.86 -16.05
C SER A 387 2.67 3.95 -16.17
N SER A 388 3.87 4.48 -15.88
CA SER A 388 5.09 3.66 -15.90
C SER A 388 5.12 2.62 -14.78
N GLY A 389 4.44 2.89 -13.66
CA GLY A 389 4.42 1.99 -12.50
C GLY A 389 5.72 1.97 -11.70
N THR A 390 6.69 2.82 -12.07
CA THR A 390 8.01 2.85 -11.42
C THR A 390 8.47 4.28 -11.18
N GLY A 391 9.05 4.51 -10.02
CA GLY A 391 9.59 5.81 -9.64
C GLY A 391 10.93 6.11 -10.31
N LYS A 392 11.39 7.34 -10.15
CA LYS A 392 12.72 7.75 -10.65
C LYS A 392 13.82 7.06 -9.84
N ILE A 393 14.81 6.54 -10.52
CA ILE A 393 16.01 6.00 -9.91
C ILE A 393 16.80 7.16 -9.27
N ARG A 394 17.17 7.00 -8.00
CA ARG A 394 17.91 8.03 -7.25
C ARG A 394 19.16 7.42 -6.59
N GLY A 395 20.24 8.18 -6.56
CA GLY A 395 21.46 7.78 -5.82
C GLY A 395 21.21 7.82 -4.30
N ALA A 396 21.81 6.88 -3.57
CA ALA A 396 21.79 6.87 -2.11
C ALA A 396 22.95 7.71 -1.55
N LYS A 397 22.74 8.37 -0.40
CA LYS A 397 23.75 9.19 0.27
C LYS A 397 25.01 8.40 0.64
N GLY A 398 24.87 7.10 0.90
CA GLY A 398 25.97 6.19 1.23
C GLY A 398 26.63 5.53 0.02
N GLY A 399 26.26 5.91 -1.21
CA GLY A 399 26.69 5.24 -2.45
C GLY A 399 25.65 4.19 -2.91
N GLY A 400 25.68 3.84 -4.19
CA GLY A 400 24.71 2.94 -4.80
C GLY A 400 23.38 3.64 -5.12
N LEU A 401 22.30 2.88 -5.20
CA LEU A 401 20.96 3.36 -5.57
C LEU A 401 19.97 3.20 -4.39
N GLN A 402 19.04 4.14 -4.31
CA GLN A 402 17.89 3.99 -3.43
C GLN A 402 16.94 2.94 -4.02
N THR A 403 16.19 2.24 -3.16
CA THR A 403 15.11 1.35 -3.60
C THR A 403 14.11 2.16 -4.44
N THR A 404 13.87 1.72 -5.67
CA THR A 404 12.95 2.41 -6.58
C THR A 404 11.52 1.98 -6.24
N SER A 405 10.67 2.96 -5.97
CA SER A 405 9.26 2.72 -5.70
C SER A 405 8.57 2.09 -6.92
N GLN A 406 7.69 1.14 -6.68
CA GLN A 406 6.87 0.52 -7.71
C GLN A 406 5.41 0.60 -7.30
N TRP A 407 4.51 0.62 -8.27
CA TRP A 407 3.06 0.62 -8.02
C TRP A 407 2.30 0.05 -9.21
N ARG A 408 1.07 -0.31 -8.93
CA ARG A 408 0.07 -0.67 -9.95
C ARG A 408 -1.25 -0.06 -9.49
N THR A 409 -2.00 0.55 -10.38
CA THR A 409 -3.22 1.25 -10.01
C THR A 409 -4.09 1.54 -11.26
N VAL A 410 -5.35 1.83 -11.03
CA VAL A 410 -6.18 2.56 -12.00
C VAL A 410 -6.28 4.00 -11.46
N ALA A 411 -5.82 4.95 -12.26
CA ALA A 411 -5.91 6.37 -11.90
C ALA A 411 -7.27 6.91 -12.35
N LEU A 412 -8.11 7.30 -11.40
CA LEU A 412 -9.41 7.92 -11.64
C LEU A 412 -9.24 9.43 -11.58
N ALA A 413 -9.53 10.13 -12.65
CA ALA A 413 -9.27 11.58 -12.69
C ALA A 413 -10.41 12.36 -13.31
N THR A 414 -10.49 13.66 -12.96
CA THR A 414 -11.55 14.56 -13.46
C THR A 414 -10.98 15.87 -13.98
N GLY A 415 -11.76 16.54 -14.84
CA GLY A 415 -11.44 17.86 -15.33
C GLY A 415 -12.55 18.47 -16.19
N GLU A 416 -12.33 19.70 -16.64
CA GLU A 416 -13.30 20.40 -17.50
C GLU A 416 -12.94 20.27 -18.99
N GLU A 417 -11.65 20.06 -19.30
CA GLU A 417 -11.13 19.93 -20.64
C GLU A 417 -10.58 18.52 -20.88
N PRO A 418 -10.52 18.03 -22.12
CA PRO A 418 -9.89 16.74 -22.39
C PRO A 418 -8.43 16.74 -21.96
N LEU A 419 -7.93 15.59 -21.55
CA LEU A 419 -6.52 15.38 -21.21
C LEU A 419 -5.68 15.29 -22.48
N SER A 420 -6.23 14.62 -23.50
CA SER A 420 -5.64 14.54 -24.84
C SER A 420 -6.04 15.75 -25.67
N THR A 421 -5.07 16.34 -26.37
CA THR A 421 -5.26 17.44 -27.30
C THR A 421 -4.71 17.01 -28.66
N GLU A 422 -4.98 17.80 -29.70
CA GLU A 422 -4.47 17.53 -31.07
C GLU A 422 -2.95 17.35 -31.11
N THR A 423 -2.24 17.91 -30.15
CA THR A 423 -0.78 17.85 -30.07
C THR A 423 -0.26 16.77 -29.11
N THR A 424 -1.16 16.12 -28.36
CA THR A 424 -0.79 15.09 -27.37
C THR A 424 -0.09 13.91 -28.05
N GLN A 425 1.00 13.45 -27.43
CA GLN A 425 1.74 12.29 -27.94
C GLN A 425 0.86 11.04 -27.88
N THR A 426 0.88 10.24 -28.92
CA THR A 426 0.13 8.96 -29.03
C THR A 426 0.30 8.07 -27.79
N GLY A 427 1.50 8.06 -27.21
CA GLY A 427 1.78 7.29 -26.00
C GLY A 427 1.03 7.75 -24.76
N VAL A 428 0.60 9.01 -24.68
CA VAL A 428 -0.24 9.53 -23.60
C VAL A 428 -1.70 9.13 -23.84
N SER A 429 -2.21 9.42 -25.04
CA SER A 429 -3.61 9.12 -25.39
C SER A 429 -3.93 7.63 -25.21
N SER A 430 -3.01 6.73 -25.59
CA SER A 430 -3.21 5.29 -25.41
C SER A 430 -3.32 4.81 -23.95
N ARG A 431 -2.94 5.67 -22.97
CA ARG A 431 -2.98 5.35 -21.54
C ARG A 431 -4.20 5.95 -20.82
N VAL A 432 -5.03 6.72 -21.51
CA VAL A 432 -6.14 7.46 -20.90
C VAL A 432 -7.47 7.09 -21.58
N LEU A 433 -8.38 6.51 -20.82
CA LEU A 433 -9.76 6.30 -21.24
C LEU A 433 -10.55 7.58 -20.90
N GLU A 434 -10.78 8.42 -21.88
CA GLU A 434 -11.50 9.68 -21.72
C GLU A 434 -13.01 9.45 -21.82
N ILE A 435 -13.74 9.94 -20.85
CA ILE A 435 -15.21 9.84 -20.78
C ILE A 435 -15.77 11.26 -20.70
N TYR A 436 -16.50 11.65 -21.72
CA TYR A 436 -17.14 12.96 -21.78
C TYR A 436 -18.51 12.94 -21.10
N GLY A 437 -18.79 13.99 -20.34
CA GLY A 437 -20.10 14.21 -19.75
C GLY A 437 -20.19 13.77 -18.29
N GLY A 438 -21.25 14.20 -17.63
CA GLY A 438 -21.49 13.92 -16.23
C GLY A 438 -21.99 12.51 -15.98
N PRO A 439 -21.59 11.87 -14.87
CA PRO A 439 -22.07 10.53 -14.50
C PRO A 439 -23.48 10.51 -13.90
N PHE A 440 -24.18 11.66 -13.79
CA PHE A 440 -25.54 11.78 -13.24
C PHE A 440 -26.47 12.46 -14.24
N ASP A 441 -27.78 12.24 -14.09
CA ASP A 441 -28.80 12.82 -14.95
C ASP A 441 -29.11 14.29 -14.62
N SER A 442 -28.77 14.71 -13.40
CA SER A 442 -29.02 16.08 -12.97
C SER A 442 -27.99 16.54 -11.92
N GLU A 443 -27.82 17.85 -11.82
CA GLU A 443 -27.02 18.52 -10.79
C GLU A 443 -27.50 18.14 -9.37
N GLN A 444 -28.82 17.97 -9.21
CA GLN A 444 -29.42 17.56 -7.93
C GLN A 444 -28.96 16.16 -7.51
N GLN A 445 -28.99 15.17 -8.42
CA GLN A 445 -28.49 13.82 -8.15
C GLN A 445 -27.00 13.85 -7.78
N ALA A 446 -26.21 14.64 -8.51
CA ALA A 446 -24.77 14.80 -8.21
C ALA A 446 -24.55 15.39 -6.81
N GLY A 447 -25.35 16.39 -6.44
CA GLY A 447 -25.29 17.02 -5.11
C GLY A 447 -25.65 16.04 -4.00
N LEU A 448 -26.71 15.24 -4.20
CA LEU A 448 -27.10 14.19 -3.25
C LEU A 448 -26.01 13.12 -3.11
N MET A 449 -25.45 12.65 -4.22
CA MET A 449 -24.35 11.68 -4.20
C MET A 449 -23.13 12.21 -3.41
N HIS A 450 -22.78 13.49 -3.62
CA HIS A 450 -21.68 14.13 -2.92
C HIS A 450 -21.85 14.08 -1.39
N GLN A 451 -23.10 14.15 -0.92
CA GLN A 451 -23.43 14.05 0.51
C GLN A 451 -23.49 12.58 0.97
N GLN A 452 -24.25 11.74 0.26
CA GLN A 452 -24.54 10.36 0.65
C GLN A 452 -23.28 9.48 0.69
N CYS A 453 -22.30 9.70 -0.21
CA CYS A 453 -21.04 8.93 -0.18
C CYS A 453 -20.18 9.25 1.05
N MET A 454 -20.51 10.30 1.81
CA MET A 454 -19.86 10.59 3.09
C MET A 454 -20.55 9.91 4.28
N GLU A 455 -21.73 9.33 4.08
CA GLU A 455 -22.49 8.64 5.13
C GLU A 455 -22.16 7.14 5.20
N ASN A 456 -21.83 6.55 4.04
CA ASN A 456 -21.51 5.12 3.94
C ASN A 456 -20.27 4.94 3.06
N PHE A 457 -19.16 4.48 3.64
CA PHE A 457 -17.92 4.26 2.88
C PHE A 457 -16.99 3.23 3.55
N GLY A 458 -16.05 2.69 2.76
CA GLY A 458 -14.97 1.82 3.24
C GLY A 458 -15.32 0.35 3.38
N TYR A 459 -16.47 -0.08 2.91
CA TYR A 459 -16.93 -1.47 3.05
C TYR A 459 -16.79 -2.31 1.78
N ALA A 460 -17.17 -1.75 0.64
CA ALA A 460 -17.30 -2.51 -0.61
C ALA A 460 -15.94 -2.99 -1.15
N GLY A 461 -14.90 -2.16 -1.05
CA GLY A 461 -13.55 -2.54 -1.47
C GLY A 461 -12.98 -3.71 -0.69
N PRO A 462 -12.94 -3.64 0.65
CA PRO A 462 -12.53 -4.78 1.48
C PRO A 462 -13.37 -6.04 1.25
N GLU A 463 -14.69 -5.92 1.05
CA GLU A 463 -15.55 -7.07 0.72
C GLU A 463 -15.16 -7.68 -0.64
N PHE A 464 -14.92 -6.84 -1.64
CA PHE A 464 -14.44 -7.30 -2.95
C PHE A 464 -13.11 -8.07 -2.82
N VAL A 465 -12.15 -7.51 -2.07
CA VAL A 465 -10.86 -8.17 -1.83
C VAL A 465 -11.06 -9.50 -1.11
N ARG A 466 -11.90 -9.54 -0.07
CA ARG A 466 -12.22 -10.77 0.65
C ARG A 466 -12.68 -11.88 -0.33
N ARG A 467 -13.54 -11.53 -1.28
CA ARG A 467 -14.01 -12.48 -2.30
C ARG A 467 -12.94 -12.86 -3.31
N LEU A 468 -12.00 -11.96 -3.62
CA LEU A 468 -10.84 -12.30 -4.47
C LEU A 468 -10.01 -13.45 -3.87
N PHE A 469 -9.94 -13.52 -2.53
CA PHE A 469 -9.22 -14.62 -1.85
C PHE A 469 -9.94 -15.96 -1.93
N GLN A 470 -11.21 -15.97 -2.33
CA GLN A 470 -12.01 -17.19 -2.45
C GLN A 470 -11.98 -17.78 -3.87
N VAL A 471 -11.39 -17.09 -4.84
CA VAL A 471 -11.34 -17.55 -6.24
C VAL A 471 -9.90 -17.70 -6.73
N THR A 472 -9.70 -18.63 -7.66
CA THR A 472 -8.38 -18.86 -8.25
C THR A 472 -8.01 -17.74 -9.21
N GLU A 473 -6.74 -17.34 -9.20
CA GLU A 473 -6.22 -16.34 -10.14
C GLU A 473 -6.40 -16.76 -11.60
N SER A 474 -6.23 -18.06 -11.88
CA SER A 474 -6.41 -18.62 -13.23
C SER A 474 -7.84 -18.41 -13.76
N SER A 475 -8.87 -18.56 -12.91
CA SER A 475 -10.25 -18.33 -13.32
C SER A 475 -10.54 -16.84 -13.59
N ILE A 476 -9.90 -15.94 -12.84
CA ILE A 476 -9.98 -14.49 -13.09
C ILE A 476 -9.34 -14.16 -14.46
N GLN A 477 -8.17 -14.73 -14.72
CA GLN A 477 -7.44 -14.53 -15.99
C GLN A 477 -8.25 -15.08 -17.17
N GLU A 478 -8.89 -16.23 -17.02
CA GLU A 478 -9.77 -16.83 -18.04
C GLU A 478 -10.94 -15.89 -18.36
N LYS A 479 -11.67 -15.44 -17.34
CA LYS A 479 -12.78 -14.49 -17.53
C LYS A 479 -12.32 -13.16 -18.14
N TYR A 480 -11.14 -12.69 -17.75
CA TYR A 480 -10.55 -11.51 -18.38
C TYR A 480 -10.27 -11.75 -19.88
N SER A 481 -9.69 -12.89 -20.23
CA SER A 481 -9.42 -13.26 -21.63
C SER A 481 -10.70 -13.30 -22.45
N ASP A 482 -11.80 -13.83 -21.90
CA ASP A 482 -13.09 -13.89 -22.59
C ASP A 482 -13.69 -12.49 -22.80
N MET A 483 -13.59 -11.61 -21.79
CA MET A 483 -14.04 -10.22 -21.93
C MET A 483 -13.18 -9.46 -22.95
N LEU A 484 -11.87 -9.69 -22.93
CA LEU A 484 -10.92 -9.09 -23.88
C LEU A 484 -11.22 -9.50 -25.34
N LYS A 485 -11.47 -10.79 -25.57
CA LYS A 485 -11.86 -11.30 -26.90
C LYS A 485 -13.16 -10.64 -27.37
N TYR A 486 -14.13 -10.50 -26.48
CA TYR A 486 -15.41 -9.87 -26.80
C TYR A 486 -15.22 -8.40 -27.19
N VAL A 487 -14.54 -7.62 -26.34
CA VAL A 487 -14.32 -6.17 -26.57
C VAL A 487 -13.50 -5.96 -27.85
N ASN A 488 -12.47 -6.80 -28.07
CA ASN A 488 -11.65 -6.74 -29.29
C ASN A 488 -12.48 -7.00 -30.54
N GLY A 489 -13.43 -7.90 -30.48
CA GLY A 489 -14.32 -8.25 -31.60
C GLY A 489 -15.23 -7.11 -32.07
N ILE A 490 -15.51 -6.16 -31.17
CA ILE A 490 -16.40 -5.00 -31.47
C ILE A 490 -15.60 -3.70 -31.64
N ALA A 491 -14.29 -3.72 -31.38
CA ALA A 491 -13.43 -2.53 -31.33
C ALA A 491 -12.79 -2.20 -32.69
N LYS A 492 -13.56 -1.70 -33.63
CA LYS A 492 -13.08 -1.35 -34.97
C LYS A 492 -11.95 -0.29 -34.90
N GLY A 493 -10.70 -0.72 -35.11
CA GLY A 493 -9.54 0.17 -35.26
C GLY A 493 -9.05 0.89 -34.00
N LYS A 494 -9.49 0.48 -32.79
CA LYS A 494 -9.05 1.11 -31.52
C LYS A 494 -7.70 0.58 -31.03
N SER A 495 -7.04 1.40 -30.22
CA SER A 495 -5.80 1.02 -29.52
C SER A 495 -6.01 -0.20 -28.63
N GLY A 496 -5.14 -1.19 -28.71
CA GLY A 496 -5.15 -2.37 -27.86
C GLY A 496 -5.11 -2.04 -26.37
N SER A 497 -4.48 -0.92 -26.01
CA SER A 497 -4.45 -0.43 -24.60
C SER A 497 -5.83 -0.01 -24.10
N HIS A 498 -6.61 0.66 -24.92
CA HIS A 498 -8.00 1.04 -24.58
C HIS A 498 -8.87 -0.20 -24.42
N ILE A 499 -8.76 -1.15 -25.36
CA ILE A 499 -9.49 -2.44 -25.32
C ILE A 499 -9.17 -3.17 -24.01
N ALA A 500 -7.89 -3.27 -23.65
CA ALA A 500 -7.45 -3.94 -22.44
C ALA A 500 -7.99 -3.27 -21.15
N GLY A 501 -7.95 -1.93 -21.12
CA GLY A 501 -8.48 -1.17 -19.98
C GLY A 501 -9.99 -1.31 -19.81
N ILE A 502 -10.74 -1.16 -20.92
CA ILE A 502 -12.22 -1.33 -20.91
C ILE A 502 -12.58 -2.76 -20.46
N SER A 503 -11.84 -3.77 -20.97
CA SER A 503 -12.07 -5.17 -20.58
C SER A 503 -11.81 -5.42 -19.10
N ALA A 504 -10.77 -4.78 -18.52
CA ALA A 504 -10.46 -4.89 -17.09
C ALA A 504 -11.58 -4.29 -16.23
N VAL A 505 -12.07 -3.11 -16.61
CA VAL A 505 -13.18 -2.45 -15.91
C VAL A 505 -14.48 -3.25 -16.05
N ALA A 506 -14.77 -3.78 -17.25
CA ALA A 506 -15.98 -4.60 -17.50
C ALA A 506 -15.93 -5.90 -16.67
N LEU A 507 -14.78 -6.54 -16.55
CA LEU A 507 -14.64 -7.70 -15.66
C LEU A 507 -14.92 -7.31 -14.21
N ALA A 508 -14.32 -6.23 -13.74
CA ALA A 508 -14.55 -5.72 -12.38
C ALA A 508 -16.04 -5.43 -12.14
N ASP A 509 -16.71 -4.82 -13.13
CA ASP A 509 -18.15 -4.53 -13.07
C ASP A 509 -18.98 -5.82 -12.95
N ALA A 510 -18.69 -6.82 -13.77
CA ALA A 510 -19.39 -8.12 -13.72
C ALA A 510 -19.22 -8.79 -12.35
N MET A 511 -18.01 -8.68 -11.77
CA MET A 511 -17.70 -9.25 -10.45
C MET A 511 -18.46 -8.51 -9.35
N ILE A 512 -18.40 -7.17 -9.30
CA ILE A 512 -19.10 -6.41 -8.25
C ILE A 512 -20.63 -6.53 -8.40
N ASP A 513 -21.13 -6.61 -9.64
CA ASP A 513 -22.55 -6.82 -9.89
C ASP A 513 -23.02 -8.17 -9.33
N THR A 514 -22.22 -9.24 -9.54
CA THR A 514 -22.49 -10.57 -9.01
C THR A 514 -22.34 -10.62 -7.48
N TRP A 515 -21.27 -10.04 -6.94
CA TRP A 515 -20.87 -10.23 -5.54
C TRP A 515 -21.50 -9.26 -4.56
N ILE A 516 -21.82 -8.05 -5.02
CA ILE A 516 -22.20 -6.94 -4.12
C ILE A 516 -23.61 -6.43 -4.42
N PHE A 517 -23.96 -6.22 -5.70
CA PHE A 517 -25.23 -5.59 -6.07
C PHE A 517 -26.39 -6.56 -6.34
N SER A 518 -26.13 -7.85 -6.47
CA SER A 518 -27.14 -8.85 -6.75
C SER A 518 -27.96 -9.14 -5.49
N GLU A 519 -29.28 -9.33 -5.65
CA GLU A 519 -30.20 -9.62 -4.54
C GLU A 519 -29.88 -10.97 -3.85
N ASP A 520 -29.36 -11.92 -4.63
CA ASP A 520 -28.87 -13.21 -4.13
C ASP A 520 -27.36 -13.21 -3.94
N ALA A 521 -26.75 -12.03 -3.66
CA ALA A 521 -25.32 -12.01 -3.35
C ALA A 521 -25.09 -12.94 -2.15
N PRO A 522 -24.23 -13.94 -2.27
CA PRO A 522 -24.05 -14.87 -1.16
C PRO A 522 -23.64 -14.10 0.09
N ALA A 523 -24.29 -14.41 1.22
CA ALA A 523 -23.90 -13.84 2.49
C ALA A 523 -22.40 -14.04 2.69
N ALA A 524 -21.78 -13.10 3.36
CA ALA A 524 -20.36 -13.21 3.73
C ALA A 524 -20.22 -14.34 4.76
N GLU A 525 -20.29 -15.58 4.33
CA GLU A 525 -19.99 -16.72 5.20
C GLU A 525 -18.48 -16.76 5.42
N ASP A 526 -18.09 -16.99 6.64
CA ASP A 526 -16.72 -17.32 7.00
C ASP A 526 -16.41 -18.73 6.48
N GLU A 527 -16.23 -18.87 5.16
CA GLU A 527 -15.76 -20.12 4.60
C GLU A 527 -14.36 -20.41 5.13
N PRO A 528 -14.07 -21.66 5.49
CA PRO A 528 -12.74 -22.01 5.98
C PRO A 528 -11.67 -21.64 4.94
N GLU A 529 -10.64 -20.96 5.39
CA GLU A 529 -9.50 -20.58 4.55
C GLU A 529 -8.91 -21.82 3.86
N GLY A 530 -8.69 -21.74 2.56
CA GLY A 530 -7.93 -22.73 1.81
C GLY A 530 -8.64 -23.46 0.68
N GLN A 531 -9.94 -23.22 0.44
CA GLN A 531 -10.62 -23.80 -0.73
C GLN A 531 -10.97 -22.70 -1.74
N GLU A 532 -10.04 -22.43 -2.66
CA GLU A 532 -10.31 -21.53 -3.77
C GLU A 532 -11.21 -22.19 -4.80
N LYS A 533 -12.22 -21.47 -5.26
CA LYS A 533 -13.20 -21.91 -6.26
C LYS A 533 -12.89 -21.23 -7.61
N SER A 534 -13.45 -21.75 -8.68
CA SER A 534 -13.46 -21.06 -9.97
C SER A 534 -14.35 -19.82 -9.87
N LEU A 535 -13.97 -18.72 -10.52
CA LEU A 535 -14.77 -17.49 -10.58
C LEU A 535 -16.08 -17.75 -11.34
N GLU A 536 -17.18 -17.66 -10.63
CA GLU A 536 -18.53 -17.72 -11.20
C GLU A 536 -19.10 -16.30 -11.27
N ILE A 537 -19.57 -15.92 -12.45
CA ILE A 537 -20.22 -14.63 -12.71
C ILE A 537 -21.63 -14.93 -13.20
N LYS A 538 -22.63 -14.25 -12.65
CA LYS A 538 -24.02 -14.39 -13.09
C LYS A 538 -24.16 -13.99 -14.56
N PRO A 539 -24.88 -14.77 -15.39
CA PRO A 539 -25.03 -14.43 -16.81
C PRO A 539 -25.55 -13.01 -17.06
N GLU A 540 -26.51 -12.56 -16.29
CA GLU A 540 -27.08 -11.20 -16.41
C GLU A 540 -26.04 -10.13 -16.06
N SER A 541 -25.20 -10.35 -15.06
CA SER A 541 -24.11 -9.44 -14.68
C SER A 541 -23.07 -9.35 -15.80
N TRP A 542 -22.74 -10.48 -16.41
CA TRP A 542 -21.83 -10.59 -17.54
C TRP A 542 -22.35 -9.79 -18.75
N GLU A 543 -23.62 -9.96 -19.10
CA GLU A 543 -24.24 -9.28 -20.23
C GLU A 543 -24.42 -7.77 -19.98
N ARG A 544 -24.69 -7.35 -18.72
CA ARG A 544 -24.71 -5.93 -18.36
C ARG A 544 -23.34 -5.29 -18.52
N ALA A 545 -22.28 -5.97 -18.08
CA ALA A 545 -20.90 -5.50 -18.20
C ALA A 545 -20.48 -5.37 -19.67
N LYS A 546 -20.88 -6.32 -20.52
CA LYS A 546 -20.66 -6.25 -21.98
C LYS A 546 -21.33 -5.00 -22.59
N ARG A 547 -22.61 -4.76 -22.28
CA ARG A 547 -23.32 -3.58 -22.78
C ARG A 547 -22.65 -2.29 -22.35
N MET A 548 -22.22 -2.19 -21.08
CA MET A 548 -21.48 -1.04 -20.60
C MET A 548 -20.17 -0.88 -21.39
N ALA A 549 -19.43 -1.96 -21.62
CA ALA A 549 -18.18 -1.92 -22.41
C ALA A 549 -18.44 -1.41 -23.84
N GLU A 550 -19.50 -1.89 -24.50
CA GLU A 550 -19.93 -1.42 -25.83
C GLU A 550 -20.21 0.08 -25.83
N SER A 551 -20.98 0.54 -24.86
CA SER A 551 -21.36 1.96 -24.71
C SER A 551 -20.12 2.85 -24.56
N ILE A 552 -19.20 2.46 -23.70
CA ILE A 552 -17.96 3.20 -23.45
C ILE A 552 -17.05 3.16 -24.69
N LEU A 553 -16.93 2.00 -25.32
CA LEU A 553 -16.11 1.84 -26.54
C LEU A 553 -16.65 2.73 -27.67
N LYS A 554 -17.97 2.76 -27.85
CA LYS A 554 -18.65 3.63 -28.84
C LYS A 554 -18.34 5.10 -28.55
N ALA A 555 -18.44 5.52 -27.29
CA ALA A 555 -18.11 6.89 -26.90
C ALA A 555 -16.64 7.26 -27.19
N GLN A 556 -15.72 6.26 -27.10
CA GLN A 556 -14.32 6.45 -27.48
C GLN A 556 -14.13 6.57 -28.99
N ILE A 557 -14.97 5.89 -29.79
CA ILE A 557 -14.93 5.95 -31.25
C ILE A 557 -15.43 7.33 -31.73
N ASP A 558 -16.50 7.80 -31.11
CA ASP A 558 -17.12 9.08 -31.47
C ASP A 558 -16.30 10.30 -30.99
N SER A 559 -15.29 10.10 -30.13
CA SER A 559 -14.40 11.18 -29.71
C SER A 559 -13.33 11.41 -30.79
N GLU A 560 -13.33 12.56 -31.40
CA GLU A 560 -12.41 12.94 -32.50
C GLU A 560 -10.92 12.99 -32.08
N ALA A 561 -10.61 12.74 -30.84
CA ALA A 561 -9.26 12.78 -30.28
C ALA A 561 -8.46 11.48 -30.49
N ALA A 562 -8.96 10.55 -31.28
CA ALA A 562 -8.40 9.19 -31.30
C ALA A 562 -7.04 9.04 -31.98
N ASP A 563 -6.70 9.87 -32.95
CA ASP A 563 -5.38 9.78 -33.61
C ASP A 563 -4.82 11.16 -33.96
N VAL A 564 -3.73 11.54 -33.27
CA VAL A 564 -2.98 12.79 -33.54
C VAL A 564 -2.54 12.89 -35.02
N ASN A 565 -2.26 11.74 -35.64
CA ASN A 565 -1.84 11.72 -37.04
C ASN A 565 -3.02 11.94 -38.00
N GLU A 566 -4.21 11.40 -37.69
CA GLU A 566 -5.44 11.67 -38.44
C GLU A 566 -5.83 13.14 -38.32
N ASN A 567 -5.78 13.70 -37.11
CA ASN A 567 -6.01 15.13 -36.88
C ASN A 567 -5.01 15.99 -37.69
N ALA A 568 -3.75 15.56 -37.78
CA ALA A 568 -2.74 16.26 -38.56
C ALA A 568 -3.03 16.16 -40.07
N VAL A 569 -3.56 15.03 -40.55
CA VAL A 569 -3.99 14.86 -41.97
C VAL A 569 -5.18 15.78 -42.23
N GLN A 570 -6.18 15.78 -41.38
CA GLN A 570 -7.35 16.65 -41.49
C GLN A 570 -6.93 18.13 -41.48
N PHE A 571 -6.02 18.50 -40.57
CA PHE A 571 -5.45 19.87 -40.56
C PHE A 571 -4.81 20.24 -41.88
N ILE A 572 -4.03 19.34 -42.51
CA ILE A 572 -3.38 19.60 -43.82
C ILE A 572 -4.45 19.82 -44.88
N THR A 573 -5.48 18.98 -44.91
CA THR A 573 -6.60 19.11 -45.87
C THR A 573 -7.29 20.45 -45.70
N ASP A 574 -7.67 20.81 -44.50
CA ASP A 574 -8.34 22.09 -44.17
C ASP A 574 -7.44 23.29 -44.51
N TRP A 575 -6.14 23.17 -44.20
CA TRP A 575 -5.14 24.19 -44.45
C TRP A 575 -4.98 24.44 -45.95
N VAL A 576 -4.94 23.38 -46.78
CA VAL A 576 -4.90 23.51 -48.23
C VAL A 576 -6.14 24.15 -48.77
N LEU A 577 -7.33 23.70 -48.32
CA LEU A 577 -8.62 24.23 -48.76
C LEU A 577 -8.78 25.70 -48.38
N SER A 578 -8.38 26.07 -47.17
CA SER A 578 -8.47 27.44 -46.66
C SER A 578 -7.52 28.42 -47.38
N ASN A 579 -6.46 27.89 -47.95
CA ASN A 579 -5.41 28.67 -48.60
C ASN A 579 -5.38 28.50 -50.11
N LYS A 580 -6.48 28.04 -50.74
CA LYS A 580 -6.54 27.77 -52.23
C LYS A 580 -5.99 28.93 -53.07
N GLY A 581 -6.26 30.19 -52.70
CA GLY A 581 -5.80 31.38 -53.41
C GLY A 581 -4.27 31.56 -53.44
N TYR A 582 -3.53 30.80 -52.62
CA TYR A 582 -2.07 30.84 -52.59
C TYR A 582 -1.42 29.64 -53.34
N PHE A 583 -2.22 28.90 -54.09
CA PHE A 583 -1.71 27.77 -54.90
C PHE A 583 -1.79 28.11 -56.42
N GLY A 584 -0.90 27.52 -57.16
CA GLY A 584 -0.88 27.69 -58.63
C GLY A 584 -0.06 28.89 -59.11
N GLU A 585 0.03 29.05 -60.46
CA GLU A 585 0.82 30.09 -61.12
C GLU A 585 0.32 31.51 -60.86
N LYS A 586 -0.97 31.67 -60.48
CA LYS A 586 -1.60 32.95 -60.20
C LYS A 586 -1.82 33.19 -58.68
N ALA A 587 -0.98 32.57 -57.86
CA ALA A 587 -1.09 32.68 -56.40
C ALA A 587 -1.05 34.14 -55.89
N ILE A 588 -1.87 34.42 -54.92
CA ILE A 588 -1.97 35.76 -54.31
C ILE A 588 -0.92 35.84 -53.14
N GLY A 589 0.28 36.34 -53.49
CA GLY A 589 1.37 36.47 -52.48
C GLY A 589 2.33 35.26 -52.51
N THR A 590 2.74 34.78 -51.34
CA THR A 590 3.68 33.65 -51.26
C THR A 590 3.03 32.37 -51.78
N CYS A 591 3.50 31.84 -52.90
CA CYS A 591 2.98 30.59 -53.48
C CYS A 591 3.29 29.39 -52.57
N LEU A 592 2.24 28.69 -52.09
CA LEU A 592 2.36 27.52 -51.22
C LEU A 592 2.64 26.24 -52.02
N GLY A 593 2.33 26.23 -53.31
CA GLY A 593 2.50 25.06 -54.14
C GLY A 593 1.53 25.06 -55.32
N ASP A 594 1.06 23.91 -55.71
CA ASP A 594 0.11 23.72 -56.82
C ASP A 594 -1.01 22.78 -56.39
N ILE A 595 -2.18 22.86 -56.99
CA ILE A 595 -3.34 22.03 -56.67
C ILE A 595 -4.03 21.59 -57.94
N ASN A 596 -4.42 20.34 -58.01
CA ASN A 596 -5.30 19.81 -59.06
C ASN A 596 -6.60 19.39 -58.40
N GLU A 597 -7.60 20.27 -58.45
CA GLU A 597 -8.91 20.03 -57.82
C GLU A 597 -9.63 18.82 -58.42
N SER A 598 -9.51 18.60 -59.74
CA SER A 598 -10.19 17.48 -60.41
C SER A 598 -9.58 16.10 -60.03
N ALA A 599 -8.35 16.08 -59.59
CA ALA A 599 -7.66 14.84 -59.14
C ALA A 599 -7.50 14.78 -57.63
N SER A 600 -8.02 15.79 -56.89
CA SER A 600 -7.86 15.92 -55.41
C SER A 600 -6.39 15.79 -54.94
N ILE A 601 -5.44 16.36 -55.71
CA ILE A 601 -4.02 16.30 -55.40
C ILE A 601 -3.46 17.69 -55.10
N ALA A 602 -2.74 17.82 -54.03
CA ALA A 602 -1.98 19.02 -53.66
C ALA A 602 -0.46 18.73 -53.73
N TRP A 603 0.28 19.65 -54.32
CA TRP A 603 1.75 19.64 -54.30
C TRP A 603 2.21 20.83 -53.49
N ILE A 604 2.87 20.60 -52.37
CA ILE A 604 3.18 21.65 -51.35
C ILE A 604 4.69 21.76 -51.17
N TYR A 605 5.20 22.98 -51.05
CA TYR A 605 6.61 23.20 -50.73
C TYR A 605 6.94 22.63 -49.34
N PRO A 606 7.94 21.73 -49.20
CA PRO A 606 8.25 21.05 -47.95
C PRO A 606 8.48 21.99 -46.78
N SER A 607 9.16 23.12 -46.98
CA SER A 607 9.44 24.11 -45.93
C SER A 607 8.13 24.74 -45.37
N LEU A 608 7.21 25.08 -46.27
CA LEU A 608 5.96 25.75 -45.89
C LEU A 608 5.01 24.80 -45.17
N LEU A 609 4.90 23.55 -45.65
CA LEU A 609 4.10 22.54 -44.93
C LEU A 609 4.71 22.20 -43.57
N THR A 610 6.04 22.11 -43.48
CA THR A 610 6.76 21.88 -42.24
C THR A 610 6.48 23.01 -41.21
N GLU A 611 6.48 24.27 -41.68
CA GLU A 611 6.20 25.41 -40.86
C GLU A 611 4.74 25.42 -40.36
N ALA A 612 3.79 25.14 -41.29
CA ALA A 612 2.36 25.07 -40.95
C ALA A 612 2.08 24.00 -39.89
N LEU A 613 2.63 22.79 -40.07
CA LEU A 613 2.48 21.70 -39.11
C LEU A 613 3.09 22.03 -37.74
N LYS A 614 4.28 22.61 -37.70
CA LYS A 614 4.92 23.04 -36.46
C LYS A 614 4.09 24.11 -35.73
N LYS A 615 3.58 25.09 -36.49
CA LYS A 615 2.76 26.17 -35.93
C LYS A 615 1.44 25.63 -35.34
N ALA A 616 0.89 24.57 -35.95
CA ALA A 616 -0.29 23.86 -35.43
C ALA A 616 0.05 22.85 -34.33
N GLY A 617 1.33 22.67 -33.99
CA GLY A 617 1.75 21.77 -32.92
C GLY A 617 2.02 20.31 -33.33
N PHE A 618 1.89 19.99 -34.59
CA PHE A 618 2.13 18.64 -35.10
C PHE A 618 3.62 18.40 -35.41
N SER A 619 4.03 17.12 -35.33
CA SER A 619 5.39 16.71 -35.73
C SER A 619 5.46 16.44 -37.24
N PRO A 620 6.11 17.29 -38.06
CA PRO A 620 6.11 17.11 -39.53
C PRO A 620 6.65 15.74 -39.95
N ARG A 621 7.72 15.25 -39.32
CA ARG A 621 8.34 13.97 -39.66
C ARG A 621 7.39 12.79 -39.39
N LYS A 622 6.69 12.78 -38.26
CA LYS A 622 5.74 11.71 -37.88
C LYS A 622 4.51 11.76 -38.80
N THR A 623 3.93 12.95 -39.03
CA THR A 623 2.76 13.14 -39.89
C THR A 623 3.04 12.70 -41.32
N LEU A 624 4.16 13.16 -41.92
CA LEU A 624 4.50 12.80 -43.29
C LEU A 624 4.79 11.31 -43.44
N LYS A 625 5.42 10.69 -42.43
CA LYS A 625 5.64 9.23 -42.43
C LYS A 625 4.30 8.49 -42.36
N TYR A 626 3.42 8.89 -41.47
CA TYR A 626 2.07 8.31 -41.33
C TYR A 626 1.28 8.38 -42.63
N MET A 627 1.33 9.55 -43.31
CA MET A 627 0.66 9.75 -44.60
C MET A 627 1.28 8.86 -45.70
N ALA A 628 2.61 8.69 -45.69
CA ALA A 628 3.30 7.82 -46.62
C ALA A 628 2.93 6.34 -46.41
N ASP A 629 2.90 5.89 -45.16
CA ASP A 629 2.56 4.52 -44.78
C ASP A 629 1.09 4.16 -45.16
N ARG A 630 0.20 5.16 -45.23
CA ARG A 630 -1.20 4.98 -45.66
C ARG A 630 -1.47 5.33 -47.14
N GLY A 631 -0.45 5.65 -47.92
CA GLY A 631 -0.62 5.98 -49.31
C GLY A 631 -1.24 7.36 -49.60
N ILE A 632 -1.48 8.16 -48.56
CA ILE A 632 -2.00 9.54 -48.71
C ILE A 632 -0.92 10.46 -49.31
N LEU A 633 0.34 10.18 -49.01
CA LEU A 633 1.49 10.92 -49.48
C LEU A 633 2.30 10.03 -50.48
N LYS A 634 2.61 10.60 -51.62
CA LYS A 634 3.39 9.89 -52.62
C LYS A 634 4.89 9.99 -52.34
N MET A 635 5.52 8.85 -52.20
CA MET A 635 6.99 8.72 -52.10
C MET A 635 7.66 8.91 -53.49
N ASP A 636 8.93 9.28 -53.50
CA ASP A 636 9.68 9.36 -54.74
C ASP A 636 9.93 7.93 -55.32
N LYS A 637 10.44 7.86 -56.53
CA LYS A 637 10.63 6.58 -57.27
C LYS A 637 11.50 5.55 -56.53
N ASP A 638 12.39 6.01 -55.69
CA ASP A 638 13.30 5.16 -54.94
C ASP A 638 12.76 4.79 -53.55
N GLY A 639 11.58 5.28 -53.17
CA GLY A 639 10.96 5.05 -51.87
C GLY A 639 11.70 5.66 -50.68
N LYS A 640 12.64 6.57 -50.93
CA LYS A 640 13.51 7.13 -49.88
C LYS A 640 13.14 8.54 -49.41
N HIS A 641 12.42 9.26 -50.24
CA HIS A 641 12.08 10.66 -49.96
C HIS A 641 10.58 10.90 -50.00
N MET A 642 10.09 11.64 -49.04
CA MET A 642 8.68 12.05 -48.87
C MET A 642 8.35 13.26 -49.76
N SER A 643 9.12 13.51 -50.82
CA SER A 643 8.89 14.60 -51.78
C SER A 643 9.25 14.14 -53.18
N VAL A 644 8.43 14.49 -54.14
CA VAL A 644 8.61 14.13 -55.56
C VAL A 644 9.19 15.32 -56.33
N GLN A 645 9.95 15.04 -57.39
CA GLN A 645 10.47 16.07 -58.27
C GLN A 645 9.42 16.39 -59.36
N ARG A 646 9.01 17.65 -59.43
CA ARG A 646 8.03 18.13 -60.41
C ARG A 646 8.51 19.42 -61.06
N ARG A 647 8.08 19.65 -62.30
CA ARG A 647 8.32 20.92 -63.00
C ARG A 647 7.15 21.88 -62.69
N PHE A 648 7.46 23.00 -62.05
CA PHE A 648 6.47 24.02 -61.66
C PHE A 648 7.06 25.43 -61.85
N ASN A 649 6.32 26.32 -62.49
CA ASN A 649 6.78 27.66 -62.82
C ASN A 649 8.12 27.66 -63.60
N GLY A 650 8.28 26.73 -64.57
CA GLY A 650 9.47 26.63 -65.38
C GLY A 650 10.68 25.98 -64.72
N ALA A 651 10.68 25.74 -63.43
CA ALA A 651 11.78 25.17 -62.66
C ALA A 651 11.49 23.75 -62.19
N LYS A 652 12.53 22.91 -62.06
CA LYS A 652 12.43 21.61 -61.40
C LYS A 652 12.49 21.84 -59.89
N THR A 653 11.43 21.45 -59.17
CA THR A 653 11.26 21.68 -57.76
C THR A 653 10.86 20.39 -57.05
N ARG A 654 11.32 20.18 -55.83
CA ARG A 654 10.83 19.10 -54.95
C ARG A 654 9.60 19.59 -54.20
N MET A 655 8.52 18.81 -54.27
CA MET A 655 7.24 19.12 -53.60
C MET A 655 6.69 17.87 -52.92
N ILE A 656 5.94 18.05 -51.84
CA ILE A 656 5.21 16.98 -51.18
C ILE A 656 3.90 16.82 -51.95
N GLU A 657 3.64 15.62 -52.49
CA GLU A 657 2.41 15.28 -53.23
C GLU A 657 1.46 14.55 -52.28
N ILE A 658 0.29 15.16 -52.07
CA ILE A 658 -0.75 14.68 -51.14
C ILE A 658 -2.03 14.41 -51.91
N HIS A 659 -2.61 13.24 -51.73
CA HIS A 659 -3.91 12.83 -52.24
C HIS A 659 -4.98 13.14 -51.16
N MET A 660 -5.89 14.07 -51.43
CA MET A 660 -6.86 14.60 -50.48
C MET A 660 -8.19 13.83 -50.41
N GLU A 661 -8.39 12.83 -51.27
CA GLU A 661 -9.49 11.87 -51.24
C GLU A 661 -8.92 10.47 -51.10
N GLY A 662 -9.37 9.71 -50.14
CA GLY A 662 -8.95 8.34 -49.99
C GLY A 662 -9.49 7.64 -48.78
N ASP A 663 -10.68 7.09 -48.85
CA ASP A 663 -11.05 5.91 -48.11
C ASP A 663 -11.08 4.73 -49.08
N ASN A 664 -9.94 4.10 -49.30
CA ASN A 664 -9.91 2.75 -49.87
C ASN A 664 -10.02 1.77 -48.71
N GLU A 665 -11.22 1.25 -48.50
CA GLU A 665 -11.52 0.17 -47.55
C GLU A 665 -10.95 -1.19 -48.03
N ASP A 666 -9.68 -1.28 -48.37
CA ASP A 666 -9.01 -2.57 -48.56
C ASP A 666 -7.55 -2.42 -48.14
N ASP A 667 -7.28 -2.84 -46.95
CA ASP A 667 -6.04 -3.41 -46.40
C ASP A 667 -5.95 -3.21 -44.90
N VAL A 668 -6.75 -3.99 -44.15
CA VAL A 668 -6.52 -4.17 -42.72
C VAL A 668 -6.14 -5.63 -42.47
N GLU A 669 -4.95 -6.00 -42.93
CA GLU A 669 -4.26 -7.16 -42.38
C GLU A 669 -2.83 -6.73 -42.07
N SER A 670 -2.45 -6.90 -40.82
CA SER A 670 -1.13 -6.75 -40.21
C SER A 670 -0.93 -5.52 -39.30
N ALA A 671 -1.59 -5.54 -38.18
CA ALA A 671 -1.14 -4.73 -37.03
C ALA A 671 -1.24 -5.55 -35.73
N ALA A 672 -1.08 -6.86 -35.83
CA ALA A 672 -1.21 -7.75 -34.66
C ALA A 672 0.14 -8.18 -34.06
N ASP A 673 1.26 -7.75 -34.62
CA ASP A 673 2.57 -8.35 -34.28
C ASP A 673 3.56 -7.46 -33.52
N ASP A 674 3.14 -6.33 -32.99
CA ASP A 674 4.07 -5.44 -32.25
C ASP A 674 4.00 -5.61 -30.71
N PHE A 675 3.63 -6.80 -30.24
CA PHE A 675 3.72 -7.13 -28.82
C PHE A 675 4.82 -8.18 -28.60
N GLU A 676 6.04 -7.75 -28.36
CA GLU A 676 7.05 -8.66 -27.81
C GLU A 676 6.68 -9.03 -26.37
N PRO A 677 6.49 -10.30 -26.06
CA PRO A 677 6.30 -10.73 -24.68
C PRO A 677 7.58 -10.44 -23.88
N ILE A 678 7.41 -10.06 -22.63
CA ILE A 678 8.54 -9.86 -21.68
C ILE A 678 9.34 -11.17 -21.66
N SER A 679 10.63 -11.10 -21.93
CA SER A 679 11.48 -12.28 -21.94
C SER A 679 11.49 -12.96 -20.55
N LYS A 680 11.57 -14.28 -20.53
CA LYS A 680 11.64 -15.07 -19.29
C LYS A 680 12.77 -14.62 -18.35
N GLU A 681 13.84 -14.05 -18.88
CA GLU A 681 14.98 -13.53 -18.13
C GLU A 681 14.61 -12.31 -17.26
N VAL A 682 13.63 -11.51 -17.71
CA VAL A 682 13.14 -10.36 -16.93
C VAL A 682 12.15 -10.83 -15.87
N GLU A 683 11.39 -11.89 -16.17
CA GLU A 683 10.41 -12.47 -15.22
C GLU A 683 11.12 -13.16 -14.05
N GLU A 684 12.30 -13.76 -14.27
CA GLU A 684 13.11 -14.41 -13.22
C GLU A 684 13.96 -13.43 -12.40
N ALA A 685 14.22 -12.22 -12.90
CA ALA A 685 15.02 -11.22 -12.23
C ALA A 685 14.22 -10.33 -11.25
N LEU A 686 12.90 -10.46 -11.24
CA LEU A 686 12.06 -9.74 -10.27
C LEU A 686 11.95 -10.59 -8.99
N PRO A 687 12.39 -10.09 -7.84
CA PRO A 687 12.16 -10.79 -6.58
C PRO A 687 10.65 -10.70 -6.27
N PHE A 688 9.92 -11.71 -6.71
CA PHE A 688 8.45 -11.92 -6.61
C PHE A 688 7.65 -11.61 -7.87
#